data_6a8604710de3fad398ed171d0bbf82b2
#
_entry.id   6a8604710de3fad398ed171d0bbf82b2
#
_cell.length_a   1.000
_cell.length_b   1.000
_cell.length_c   1.000
_cell.angle_alpha   90.00
_cell.angle_beta   90.00
_cell.angle_gamma   90.00
#
_symmetry.space_group_name_H-M   'P 1'
#
loop_
_entity.id
_entity.type
_entity.pdbx_description
1 polymer ?
#
loop_
_entity_poly.entity_id
_entity_poly.type
_entity_poly.pdbx_seq_one_letter_code
_entity_poly.pdbx_strand_id
1 'polypeptide(L)'
;MRKSLFFIILCIFMMPLYGQIILKAPLSPRLTGYDINATLVPDKHIVSGTVKAYWINPSKADVSEAMLHMYMNAFKSNKTDMSTEGGMSVSAKDGYGWIRIKTINDNKGNNLLGQIHYVQPDDLNTDDHTVLKIDLPFPVKPGDTLWLNMTFETKLPSPIRRTGFKDDFYFVGQWFPKFGVYEPAGMRQRLTDGWNCHQFHSNSEFYSNHSVYNVSVTLPDNYVAGSGGKVMSEIKNDDGTKTITWRAEDIVDFAWTAWPGYKVFTDKWRDVDITFLTSEPRIEQVDRQLSSLKNALEYLDRNVGPFPWPHVTFVDPPTIGAGAGGMEYTTLFTSASGDQIPEDLHMPEMVTVHEFGHAYFMGILASNEFEESWLDEGVNTFWEQRIMDHYYGDGYGLISFPFLRCTDVGFGRLQYAPEKSRSAATNDLWSWNYPHNTYGFMSYSKTSLWLQTLQGLIGEETMNHVFREYYRRWAFRHPSGRDFIAVVNDVVKQDLGDKYGPDMNWFFDQVLYGSGICDYSVVGISNKKISGYRGVVIEGDSIRIEKPDRKADTITRSVAKLERPGDVIIPVDVLVHFDNGDEIREQWDGKARTKDYVYEGKREIQWVKIDPDNKIPLDVNLVNNSFTLKDNKKAVRRMTDKYVSLMQLMISIITL
;
A
#
# COMPACT_ATOMS: atom_id res chain seq x y z
N MET A 1 -50.89 -15.78 -67.74
CA MET A 1 -49.47 -15.86 -67.30
C MET A 1 -49.21 -14.69 -66.42
N ARG A 2 -49.24 -14.89 -65.08
CA ARG A 2 -48.94 -13.88 -64.08
C ARG A 2 -47.47 -14.08 -63.59
N LYS A 3 -46.66 -13.06 -63.80
CA LYS A 3 -45.29 -13.02 -63.25
C LYS A 3 -45.33 -12.42 -61.81
N SER A 4 -45.08 -13.24 -60.80
CA SER A 4 -44.91 -12.79 -59.43
C SER A 4 -43.50 -12.27 -59.28
N LEU A 5 -43.35 -11.01 -58.91
CA LEU A 5 -42.08 -10.36 -58.52
C LEU A 5 -41.87 -10.61 -57.03
N PHE A 6 -40.82 -11.38 -56.66
CA PHE A 6 -40.41 -11.55 -55.30
C PHE A 6 -39.48 -10.39 -54.90
N PHE A 7 -39.96 -9.54 -54.01
CA PHE A 7 -39.13 -8.51 -53.34
C PHE A 7 -38.46 -9.15 -52.15
N ILE A 8 -37.14 -9.36 -52.23
CA ILE A 8 -36.33 -9.74 -51.09
C ILE A 8 -35.99 -8.45 -50.32
N ILE A 9 -36.66 -8.22 -49.17
CA ILE A 9 -36.27 -7.18 -48.19
C ILE A 9 -35.09 -7.70 -47.42
N LEU A 10 -33.89 -7.16 -47.71
CA LEU A 10 -32.69 -7.38 -46.92
C LEU A 10 -32.79 -6.53 -45.64
N CYS A 11 -33.33 -7.09 -44.57
CA CYS A 11 -33.24 -6.50 -43.23
C CYS A 11 -31.78 -6.59 -42.77
N ILE A 12 -31.01 -5.52 -42.94
CA ILE A 12 -29.74 -5.34 -42.25
C ILE A 12 -30.09 -5.12 -40.79
N PHE A 13 -30.01 -6.18 -40.00
CA PHE A 13 -29.94 -6.07 -38.54
C PHE A 13 -28.66 -5.32 -38.22
N MET A 14 -28.75 -4.02 -37.93
CA MET A 14 -27.75 -3.33 -37.14
C MET A 14 -27.79 -3.97 -35.73
N MET A 15 -27.00 -5.01 -35.53
CA MET A 15 -26.67 -5.44 -34.16
C MET A 15 -25.92 -4.26 -33.51
N PRO A 16 -26.40 -3.72 -32.39
CA PRO A 16 -25.57 -2.83 -31.62
C PRO A 16 -24.30 -3.64 -31.27
N LEU A 17 -23.14 -3.11 -31.62
CA LEU A 17 -21.87 -3.61 -31.08
C LEU A 17 -21.94 -3.41 -29.57
N TYR A 18 -22.49 -4.37 -28.83
CA TYR A 18 -22.21 -4.52 -27.43
C TYR A 18 -20.73 -4.89 -27.35
N GLY A 19 -19.89 -3.92 -26.94
CA GLY A 19 -18.49 -4.20 -26.68
C GLY A 19 -18.41 -5.45 -25.81
N GLN A 20 -17.46 -6.36 -26.09
CA GLN A 20 -17.29 -7.59 -25.32
C GLN A 20 -17.21 -7.25 -23.84
N ILE A 21 -18.14 -7.79 -23.06
CA ILE A 21 -18.15 -7.65 -21.59
C ILE A 21 -16.96 -8.45 -21.05
N ILE A 22 -16.11 -7.82 -20.23
CA ILE A 22 -14.95 -8.48 -19.59
C ILE A 22 -15.39 -9.19 -18.34
N LEU A 23 -16.17 -8.52 -17.49
CA LEU A 23 -16.73 -9.09 -16.27
C LEU A 23 -18.18 -9.55 -16.48
N LYS A 24 -18.54 -10.69 -15.92
CA LYS A 24 -19.90 -11.26 -16.04
C LYS A 24 -21.00 -10.33 -15.50
N ALA A 25 -20.65 -9.50 -14.50
CA ALA A 25 -21.54 -8.51 -13.91
C ALA A 25 -20.70 -7.33 -13.37
N PRO A 26 -21.27 -6.12 -13.24
CA PRO A 26 -20.62 -5.01 -12.57
C PRO A 26 -20.25 -5.36 -11.13
N LEU A 27 -19.03 -5.01 -10.72
CA LEU A 27 -18.53 -5.17 -9.34
C LEU A 27 -18.75 -3.91 -8.52
N SER A 28 -18.78 -2.75 -9.21
CA SER A 28 -19.00 -1.44 -8.61
C SER A 28 -20.29 -0.80 -9.13
N PRO A 29 -20.77 0.31 -8.54
CA PRO A 29 -21.87 1.10 -9.07
C PRO A 29 -21.60 1.73 -10.44
N ARG A 30 -20.34 1.75 -10.92
CA ARG A 30 -19.89 2.37 -12.18
C ARG A 30 -20.44 3.80 -12.34
N LEU A 31 -20.20 4.61 -11.30
CA LEU A 31 -20.68 6.00 -11.29
C LEU A 31 -20.01 6.87 -12.35
N THR A 32 -18.87 6.44 -12.86
CA THR A 32 -18.13 7.11 -13.94
C THR A 32 -17.73 6.13 -15.04
N GLY A 33 -17.49 6.68 -16.23
CA GLY A 33 -16.94 5.91 -17.34
C GLY A 33 -16.44 6.80 -18.46
N TYR A 34 -15.54 6.25 -19.28
CA TYR A 34 -14.75 7.01 -20.25
C TYR A 34 -14.63 6.24 -21.56
N ASP A 35 -14.91 6.92 -22.66
CA ASP A 35 -14.65 6.48 -24.03
C ASP A 35 -13.61 7.45 -24.62
N ILE A 36 -12.39 6.98 -24.82
CA ILE A 36 -11.22 7.81 -25.14
C ILE A 36 -10.63 7.37 -26.47
N ASN A 37 -10.46 8.32 -27.38
CA ASN A 37 -9.71 8.12 -28.62
C ASN A 37 -8.55 9.10 -28.65
N ALA A 38 -7.33 8.61 -28.66
CA ALA A 38 -6.12 9.41 -28.52
C ALA A 38 -5.04 9.03 -29.52
N THR A 39 -4.13 9.94 -29.78
CA THR A 39 -2.95 9.75 -30.62
C THR A 39 -1.72 10.22 -29.87
N LEU A 40 -0.69 9.37 -29.82
CA LEU A 40 0.66 9.75 -29.38
C LEU A 40 1.40 10.40 -30.55
N VAL A 41 1.94 11.58 -30.32
CA VAL A 41 2.81 12.30 -31.27
C VAL A 41 4.24 12.31 -30.67
N PRO A 42 5.10 11.33 -31.00
CA PRO A 42 6.40 11.16 -30.35
C PRO A 42 7.31 12.38 -30.47
N ASP A 43 7.40 12.98 -31.64
CA ASP A 43 8.26 14.16 -31.88
C ASP A 43 7.96 15.38 -30.97
N LYS A 44 6.73 15.40 -30.41
CA LYS A 44 6.26 16.47 -29.52
C LYS A 44 6.05 15.99 -28.09
N HIS A 45 6.11 14.68 -27.86
CA HIS A 45 5.75 14.03 -26.60
C HIS A 45 4.37 14.46 -26.11
N ILE A 46 3.42 14.52 -27.02
CA ILE A 46 2.03 14.93 -26.80
C ILE A 46 1.10 13.74 -27.04
N VAL A 47 0.14 13.56 -26.14
CA VAL A 47 -1.04 12.74 -26.34
C VAL A 47 -2.23 13.67 -26.54
N SER A 48 -2.88 13.59 -27.68
CA SER A 48 -4.07 14.40 -27.99
C SER A 48 -5.24 13.51 -28.34
N GLY A 49 -6.44 13.91 -27.94
CA GLY A 49 -7.59 13.06 -28.19
C GLY A 49 -8.93 13.68 -27.83
N THR A 50 -9.91 12.83 -27.91
CA THR A 50 -11.29 13.07 -27.47
C THR A 50 -11.62 12.14 -26.31
N VAL A 51 -12.41 12.62 -25.37
CA VAL A 51 -12.98 11.81 -24.31
C VAL A 51 -14.47 12.12 -24.17
N LYS A 52 -15.27 11.07 -24.20
CA LYS A 52 -16.68 11.11 -23.81
C LYS A 52 -16.77 10.48 -22.42
N ALA A 53 -17.00 11.32 -21.42
CA ALA A 53 -17.06 10.89 -20.03
C ALA A 53 -18.47 11.03 -19.48
N TYR A 54 -18.84 10.16 -18.56
CA TYR A 54 -20.09 10.32 -17.80
C TYR A 54 -19.86 10.24 -16.30
N TRP A 55 -20.74 10.91 -15.55
CA TRP A 55 -20.86 10.83 -14.10
C TRP A 55 -22.33 10.74 -13.71
N ILE A 56 -22.66 9.80 -12.83
CA ILE A 56 -24.00 9.61 -12.27
C ILE A 56 -24.02 10.22 -10.88
N ASN A 57 -24.99 11.09 -10.60
CA ASN A 57 -25.14 11.70 -9.28
C ASN A 57 -25.56 10.65 -8.22
N PRO A 58 -24.67 10.26 -7.28
CA PRO A 58 -24.99 9.23 -6.29
C PRO A 58 -25.73 9.79 -5.06
N SER A 59 -25.89 11.11 -4.97
CA SER A 59 -26.47 11.77 -3.79
C SER A 59 -28.00 11.87 -3.88
N LYS A 60 -28.56 12.43 -2.82
CA LYS A 60 -30.02 12.72 -2.75
C LYS A 60 -30.36 14.19 -3.09
N ALA A 61 -29.35 14.99 -3.44
CA ALA A 61 -29.47 16.41 -3.75
C ALA A 61 -29.12 16.71 -5.21
N ASP A 62 -29.61 17.81 -5.71
CA ASP A 62 -29.22 18.35 -7.01
C ASP A 62 -27.77 18.86 -6.96
N VAL A 63 -26.95 18.55 -7.97
CA VAL A 63 -25.56 18.97 -8.07
C VAL A 63 -25.36 19.91 -9.24
N SER A 64 -24.92 21.15 -8.97
CA SER A 64 -24.78 22.22 -9.95
C SER A 64 -23.35 22.47 -10.44
N GLU A 65 -22.40 21.64 -10.01
CA GLU A 65 -21.01 21.74 -10.41
C GLU A 65 -20.41 20.36 -10.63
N ALA A 66 -19.33 20.27 -11.41
CA ALA A 66 -18.53 19.07 -11.54
C ALA A 66 -17.06 19.41 -11.31
N MET A 67 -16.29 18.47 -10.74
CA MET A 67 -14.85 18.61 -10.56
C MET A 67 -14.09 17.55 -11.34
N LEU A 68 -13.01 18.00 -12.00
CA LEU A 68 -12.11 17.14 -12.74
C LEU A 68 -10.69 17.29 -12.22
N HIS A 69 -10.00 16.17 -12.09
CA HIS A 69 -8.56 16.14 -11.95
C HIS A 69 -7.88 16.43 -13.28
N MET A 70 -6.93 17.34 -13.25
CA MET A 70 -6.04 17.74 -14.35
C MET A 70 -4.59 17.48 -13.92
N TYR A 71 -4.30 16.28 -13.42
CA TYR A 71 -3.06 15.91 -12.71
C TYR A 71 -1.78 16.27 -13.45
N MET A 72 -1.77 16.17 -14.80
CA MET A 72 -0.59 16.51 -15.59
C MET A 72 -0.13 17.98 -15.40
N ASN A 73 -1.02 18.87 -14.92
CA ASN A 73 -0.69 20.24 -14.60
C ASN A 73 0.23 20.40 -13.38
N ALA A 74 0.40 19.35 -12.56
CA ALA A 74 1.40 19.34 -11.50
C ALA A 74 2.82 19.54 -12.04
N PHE A 75 3.07 19.16 -13.29
CA PHE A 75 4.36 19.23 -13.96
C PHE A 75 4.54 20.50 -14.81
N LYS A 76 3.60 21.46 -14.77
CA LYS A 76 3.61 22.62 -15.69
C LYS A 76 4.60 23.73 -15.29
N SER A 77 5.02 23.79 -14.03
CA SER A 77 5.91 24.82 -13.52
C SER A 77 6.60 24.39 -12.22
N ASN A 78 7.57 25.17 -11.79
CA ASN A 78 8.24 25.02 -10.50
C ASN A 78 7.46 25.67 -9.33
N LYS A 79 6.21 26.09 -9.56
CA LYS A 79 5.37 26.74 -8.56
C LYS A 79 4.14 25.94 -8.19
N THR A 80 3.92 24.78 -8.81
CA THR A 80 2.84 23.85 -8.42
C THR A 80 3.18 23.20 -7.09
N ASP A 81 2.19 22.68 -6.38
CA ASP A 81 2.38 22.02 -5.08
C ASP A 81 3.36 20.87 -5.17
N MET A 82 3.20 20.00 -6.15
CA MET A 82 4.13 18.93 -6.46
C MET A 82 5.59 19.41 -6.51
N SER A 83 5.86 20.59 -7.11
CA SER A 83 7.21 21.13 -7.26
C SER A 83 7.71 21.84 -6.00
N THR A 84 6.85 22.61 -5.33
CA THR A 84 7.23 23.40 -4.13
C THR A 84 7.44 22.54 -2.90
N GLU A 85 6.76 21.42 -2.81
CA GLU A 85 6.89 20.40 -1.75
C GLU A 85 8.13 19.49 -1.94
N GLY A 86 8.97 19.76 -2.93
CA GLY A 86 10.20 19.00 -3.19
C GLY A 86 9.98 17.74 -4.03
N GLY A 87 8.79 17.58 -4.58
CA GLY A 87 8.42 16.42 -5.39
C GLY A 87 9.16 16.35 -6.72
N MET A 88 9.46 17.47 -7.37
CA MET A 88 10.09 17.44 -8.67
C MET A 88 10.91 18.71 -8.98
N SER A 89 12.08 18.50 -9.55
CA SER A 89 12.84 19.55 -10.22
C SER A 89 12.89 19.23 -11.72
N VAL A 90 12.14 19.95 -12.54
CA VAL A 90 12.25 19.86 -13.99
C VAL A 90 13.44 20.70 -14.42
N SER A 91 14.52 20.05 -14.80
CA SER A 91 15.77 20.71 -15.22
C SER A 91 15.89 20.90 -16.74
N ALA A 92 15.10 20.22 -17.53
CA ALA A 92 15.17 20.27 -18.99
C ALA A 92 14.33 21.40 -19.58
N LYS A 93 14.83 22.08 -20.60
CA LYS A 93 14.16 23.19 -21.31
C LYS A 93 12.75 22.80 -21.82
N ASP A 94 12.52 21.52 -22.14
CA ASP A 94 11.27 20.98 -22.65
C ASP A 94 10.65 19.90 -21.74
N GLY A 95 11.08 19.83 -20.46
CA GLY A 95 10.70 18.78 -19.52
C GLY A 95 9.36 18.99 -18.80
N TYR A 96 8.74 20.16 -18.96
CA TYR A 96 7.44 20.43 -18.34
C TYR A 96 6.30 19.65 -18.98
N GLY A 97 5.43 19.07 -18.16
CA GLY A 97 4.18 18.45 -18.56
C GLY A 97 3.00 19.37 -18.30
N TRP A 98 1.92 19.19 -19.04
CA TRP A 98 0.67 19.93 -18.82
C TRP A 98 -0.49 19.22 -19.52
N ILE A 99 -1.71 19.54 -19.10
CA ILE A 99 -2.95 19.12 -19.77
C ILE A 99 -3.88 20.34 -19.96
N ARG A 100 -4.55 20.38 -21.11
CA ARG A 100 -5.57 21.40 -21.38
C ARG A 100 -6.78 20.80 -22.11
N ILE A 101 -7.94 21.29 -21.77
CA ILE A 101 -9.19 21.04 -22.51
C ILE A 101 -9.30 22.09 -23.60
N LYS A 102 -9.51 21.67 -24.86
CA LYS A 102 -9.72 22.56 -26.00
C LYS A 102 -11.20 22.85 -26.22
N THR A 103 -12.03 21.86 -26.09
CA THR A 103 -13.48 21.96 -26.16
C THR A 103 -14.12 21.11 -25.09
N ILE A 104 -15.23 21.57 -24.53
CA ILE A 104 -16.05 20.81 -23.61
C ILE A 104 -17.53 21.15 -23.82
N ASN A 105 -18.33 20.13 -24.08
CA ASN A 105 -19.75 20.27 -24.30
C ASN A 105 -20.50 19.21 -23.47
N ASP A 106 -21.70 19.55 -23.02
CA ASP A 106 -22.63 18.57 -22.45
C ASP A 106 -23.29 17.71 -23.55
N ASN A 107 -24.13 16.75 -23.16
CA ASN A 107 -24.86 15.89 -24.12
C ASN A 107 -25.97 16.62 -24.89
N LYS A 108 -26.30 17.85 -24.52
CA LYS A 108 -27.26 18.72 -25.25
C LYS A 108 -26.57 19.65 -26.26
N GLY A 109 -25.22 19.62 -26.28
CA GLY A 109 -24.39 20.45 -27.15
C GLY A 109 -24.10 21.85 -26.59
N ASN A 110 -24.42 22.11 -25.31
CA ASN A 110 -24.05 23.37 -24.65
C ASN A 110 -22.54 23.42 -24.48
N ASN A 111 -21.94 24.50 -24.96
CA ASN A 111 -20.50 24.75 -24.76
C ASN A 111 -20.23 25.20 -23.33
N LEU A 112 -19.41 24.45 -22.59
CA LEU A 112 -19.06 24.70 -21.19
C LEU A 112 -17.68 25.33 -21.03
N LEU A 113 -16.96 25.67 -22.11
CA LEU A 113 -15.59 26.18 -22.02
C LEU A 113 -15.47 27.51 -21.25
N GLY A 114 -16.53 28.32 -21.29
CA GLY A 114 -16.60 29.55 -20.48
C GLY A 114 -17.02 29.35 -19.02
N GLN A 115 -17.33 28.11 -18.63
CA GLN A 115 -17.82 27.74 -17.29
C GLN A 115 -16.75 27.00 -16.47
N ILE A 116 -15.54 26.83 -16.99
CA ILE A 116 -14.47 26.12 -16.32
C ILE A 116 -13.58 27.08 -15.51
N HIS A 117 -13.22 26.68 -14.31
CA HIS A 117 -12.36 27.43 -13.40
C HIS A 117 -11.36 26.49 -12.74
N TYR A 118 -10.08 26.86 -12.67
CA TYR A 118 -9.14 26.16 -11.82
C TYR A 118 -9.38 26.57 -10.37
N VAL A 119 -9.43 25.61 -9.48
CA VAL A 119 -9.68 25.80 -8.05
C VAL A 119 -8.59 25.10 -7.23
N GLN A 120 -8.37 25.60 -6.02
CA GLN A 120 -7.37 25.12 -5.08
C GLN A 120 -8.07 24.72 -3.77
N PRO A 121 -8.61 23.48 -3.69
CA PRO A 121 -9.38 23.05 -2.52
C PRO A 121 -8.55 22.85 -1.26
N ASP A 122 -7.25 22.62 -1.39
CA ASP A 122 -6.37 22.24 -0.28
C ASP A 122 -5.59 23.42 0.31
N ASP A 123 -5.30 24.43 -0.53
CA ASP A 123 -4.53 25.59 -0.14
C ASP A 123 -4.92 26.84 -0.96
N LEU A 124 -4.04 27.84 -1.02
CA LEU A 124 -4.26 29.07 -1.79
C LEU A 124 -3.28 29.23 -2.98
N ASN A 125 -2.66 28.14 -3.43
CA ASN A 125 -1.67 28.17 -4.51
C ASN A 125 -2.34 28.32 -5.88
N THR A 126 -2.58 29.56 -6.29
CA THR A 126 -3.19 29.87 -7.60
C THR A 126 -2.34 29.49 -8.80
N ASP A 127 -1.06 29.13 -8.62
CA ASP A 127 -0.22 28.57 -9.68
C ASP A 127 -0.48 27.07 -9.92
N ASP A 128 -1.15 26.37 -8.98
CA ASP A 128 -1.59 24.99 -9.17
C ASP A 128 -2.90 24.94 -9.95
N HIS A 129 -2.93 24.13 -11.00
CA HIS A 129 -4.08 23.93 -11.88
C HIS A 129 -4.45 22.45 -12.01
N THR A 130 -4.23 21.68 -10.96
CA THR A 130 -4.51 20.24 -10.97
C THR A 130 -5.97 19.89 -10.72
N VAL A 131 -6.76 20.85 -10.23
CA VAL A 131 -8.21 20.70 -10.06
C VAL A 131 -8.96 21.74 -10.89
N LEU A 132 -9.94 21.25 -11.65
CA LEU A 132 -10.81 22.07 -12.51
C LEU A 132 -12.25 21.90 -12.08
N LYS A 133 -12.93 23.02 -11.81
CA LYS A 133 -14.37 23.08 -11.56
C LYS A 133 -15.11 23.50 -12.80
N ILE A 134 -16.30 22.94 -13.01
CA ILE A 134 -17.23 23.27 -14.08
C ILE A 134 -18.54 23.71 -13.45
N ASP A 135 -18.95 24.94 -13.65
CA ASP A 135 -20.29 25.41 -13.27
C ASP A 135 -21.31 24.89 -14.31
N LEU A 136 -22.26 24.08 -13.86
CA LEU A 136 -23.22 23.45 -14.77
C LEU A 136 -24.42 24.38 -15.03
N PRO A 137 -24.85 24.55 -16.27
CA PRO A 137 -26.00 25.39 -16.60
C PRO A 137 -27.34 24.84 -16.06
N PHE A 138 -27.37 23.55 -15.77
CA PHE A 138 -28.51 22.87 -15.15
C PHE A 138 -27.99 21.86 -14.13
N PRO A 139 -28.65 21.77 -12.95
CA PRO A 139 -28.24 20.80 -11.95
C PRO A 139 -28.49 19.35 -12.42
N VAL A 140 -27.60 18.44 -12.02
CA VAL A 140 -27.75 17.01 -12.20
C VAL A 140 -28.54 16.46 -11.02
N LYS A 141 -29.74 15.96 -11.27
CA LYS A 141 -30.62 15.42 -10.23
C LYS A 141 -30.11 14.09 -9.68
N PRO A 142 -30.56 13.66 -8.50
CA PRO A 142 -30.26 12.33 -7.97
C PRO A 142 -30.53 11.22 -8.99
N GLY A 143 -29.51 10.38 -9.26
CA GLY A 143 -29.58 9.30 -10.22
C GLY A 143 -29.45 9.70 -11.70
N ASP A 144 -29.49 10.99 -12.03
CA ASP A 144 -29.28 11.46 -13.40
C ASP A 144 -27.79 11.41 -13.77
N THR A 145 -27.54 11.41 -15.09
CA THR A 145 -26.20 11.30 -15.66
C THR A 145 -25.78 12.61 -16.33
N LEU A 146 -24.65 13.15 -15.89
CA LEU A 146 -23.90 14.18 -16.60
C LEU A 146 -23.02 13.49 -17.67
N TRP A 147 -23.10 13.99 -18.90
CA TRP A 147 -22.19 13.60 -19.98
C TRP A 147 -21.34 14.79 -20.41
N LEU A 148 -20.04 14.57 -20.53
CA LEU A 148 -19.10 15.57 -21.03
C LEU A 148 -18.38 15.01 -22.27
N ASN A 149 -18.43 15.77 -23.38
CA ASN A 149 -17.65 15.49 -24.58
C ASN A 149 -16.51 16.52 -24.65
N MET A 150 -15.28 16.06 -24.53
CA MET A 150 -14.11 16.93 -24.44
C MET A 150 -13.10 16.58 -25.53
N THR A 151 -12.38 17.60 -26.03
CA THR A 151 -11.12 17.41 -26.74
C THR A 151 -10.00 17.96 -25.86
N PHE A 152 -8.90 17.25 -25.80
CA PHE A 152 -7.78 17.61 -24.90
C PHE A 152 -6.42 17.39 -25.54
N GLU A 153 -5.43 18.00 -24.98
CA GLU A 153 -4.00 17.77 -25.24
C GLU A 153 -3.26 17.64 -23.93
N THR A 154 -2.36 16.67 -23.88
CA THR A 154 -1.49 16.40 -22.75
C THR A 154 -0.05 16.31 -23.22
N LYS A 155 0.81 17.19 -22.73
CA LYS A 155 2.26 17.12 -22.88
C LYS A 155 2.82 16.31 -21.73
N LEU A 156 3.56 15.26 -22.03
CA LEU A 156 4.20 14.42 -21.04
C LEU A 156 5.46 15.09 -20.46
N PRO A 157 5.74 14.93 -19.14
CA PRO A 157 6.92 15.49 -18.50
C PRO A 157 8.18 14.62 -18.74
N SER A 158 9.34 15.25 -18.52
CA SER A 158 10.66 14.59 -18.44
C SER A 158 11.52 15.31 -17.39
N PRO A 159 12.14 14.61 -16.44
CA PRO A 159 12.23 13.17 -16.30
C PRO A 159 10.89 12.52 -15.91
N ILE A 160 10.80 11.21 -16.06
CA ILE A 160 9.64 10.44 -15.67
C ILE A 160 9.54 10.45 -14.14
N ARG A 161 8.34 10.75 -13.65
CA ARG A 161 7.93 10.51 -12.27
C ARG A 161 6.48 10.10 -12.28
N ARG A 162 6.20 8.81 -12.02
CA ARG A 162 4.87 8.18 -12.15
C ARG A 162 4.29 8.23 -13.57
N THR A 163 4.59 9.28 -14.33
CA THR A 163 4.20 9.49 -15.72
C THR A 163 5.28 10.28 -16.44
N GLY A 164 5.37 10.17 -17.77
CA GLY A 164 6.32 10.92 -18.55
C GLY A 164 6.98 10.14 -19.68
N PHE A 165 8.07 10.70 -20.19
CA PHE A 165 8.85 10.08 -21.25
C PHE A 165 10.35 10.21 -21.03
N LYS A 166 11.09 9.31 -21.67
CA LYS A 166 12.54 9.41 -21.84
C LYS A 166 12.93 8.74 -23.16
N ASP A 167 13.50 9.51 -24.06
CA ASP A 167 13.76 9.08 -25.43
C ASP A 167 12.47 8.49 -26.07
N ASP A 168 12.48 7.25 -26.55
CA ASP A 168 11.29 6.58 -27.11
C ASP A 168 10.46 5.82 -26.08
N PHE A 169 10.81 5.88 -24.81
CA PHE A 169 10.06 5.24 -23.72
C PHE A 169 8.98 6.19 -23.19
N TYR A 170 7.76 5.68 -23.11
CA TYR A 170 6.59 6.38 -22.58
C TYR A 170 5.91 5.57 -21.49
N PHE A 171 5.66 6.21 -20.35
CA PHE A 171 4.70 5.73 -19.35
C PHE A 171 3.64 6.80 -19.14
N VAL A 172 2.39 6.47 -19.38
CA VAL A 172 1.30 7.44 -19.56
C VAL A 172 0.21 7.18 -18.54
N GLY A 173 0.38 7.74 -17.34
CA GLY A 173 -0.60 7.78 -16.26
C GLY A 173 -1.19 9.18 -16.10
N GLN A 174 -2.41 9.29 -15.56
CA GLN A 174 -3.07 10.55 -15.22
C GLN A 174 -3.15 11.55 -16.40
N TRP A 175 -3.40 11.07 -17.60
CA TRP A 175 -3.16 11.75 -18.87
C TRP A 175 -4.39 12.36 -19.53
N PHE A 176 -5.59 12.15 -18.98
CA PHE A 176 -6.86 12.68 -19.49
C PHE A 176 -7.64 13.38 -18.38
N PRO A 177 -8.60 14.30 -18.69
CA PRO A 177 -9.46 14.91 -17.66
C PRO A 177 -10.33 13.84 -17.00
N LYS A 178 -10.22 13.67 -15.67
CA LYS A 178 -10.87 12.62 -14.92
C LYS A 178 -11.74 13.20 -13.81
N PHE A 179 -12.98 12.69 -13.65
CA PHE A 179 -13.86 13.13 -12.56
C PHE A 179 -13.23 12.84 -11.19
N GLY A 180 -13.33 13.81 -10.27
CA GLY A 180 -13.14 13.56 -8.84
C GLY A 180 -14.21 12.62 -8.28
N VAL A 181 -14.09 12.25 -7.02
CA VAL A 181 -15.12 11.44 -6.34
C VAL A 181 -16.13 12.36 -5.69
N TYR A 182 -17.41 12.19 -6.02
CA TYR A 182 -18.49 12.85 -5.28
C TYR A 182 -18.94 11.97 -4.13
N GLU A 183 -18.72 12.43 -2.92
CA GLU A 183 -19.03 11.69 -1.69
C GLU A 183 -20.35 12.20 -1.10
N PRO A 184 -21.42 11.38 -1.10
CA PRO A 184 -22.65 11.67 -0.37
C PRO A 184 -22.41 11.72 1.14
N ALA A 185 -23.25 12.46 1.84
CA ALA A 185 -23.27 12.48 3.31
C ALA A 185 -23.40 11.04 3.86
N GLY A 186 -22.53 10.71 4.81
CA GLY A 186 -22.37 9.38 5.40
C GLY A 186 -21.28 8.54 4.75
N MET A 187 -20.89 8.76 3.50
CA MET A 187 -19.75 8.12 2.88
C MET A 187 -18.46 8.59 3.55
N ARG A 188 -17.60 7.65 3.97
CA ARG A 188 -16.36 7.96 4.73
C ARG A 188 -16.62 8.94 5.90
N GLN A 189 -17.84 8.87 6.48
CA GLN A 189 -18.36 9.67 7.59
C GLN A 189 -18.45 11.18 7.31
N ARG A 190 -18.50 11.56 6.05
CA ARG A 190 -18.73 12.92 5.62
C ARG A 190 -20.06 13.46 6.17
N LEU A 191 -20.08 14.70 6.63
CA LEU A 191 -21.29 15.30 7.19
C LEU A 191 -22.22 15.86 6.10
N THR A 192 -21.66 16.26 4.98
CA THR A 192 -22.39 16.89 3.86
C THR A 192 -21.94 16.28 2.53
N ASP A 193 -22.85 16.28 1.56
CA ASP A 193 -22.52 15.92 0.19
C ASP A 193 -21.43 16.85 -0.38
N GLY A 194 -20.55 16.34 -1.24
CA GLY A 194 -19.57 17.19 -1.92
C GLY A 194 -18.52 16.41 -2.71
N TRP A 195 -17.82 17.13 -3.58
CA TRP A 195 -16.68 16.61 -4.30
C TRP A 195 -15.49 16.42 -3.35
N ASN A 196 -14.85 15.26 -3.44
CA ASN A 196 -13.52 15.00 -2.93
C ASN A 196 -12.58 14.99 -4.14
N CYS A 197 -11.81 16.06 -4.28
CA CYS A 197 -10.99 16.30 -5.45
C CYS A 197 -9.81 17.18 -5.03
N HIS A 198 -8.78 16.57 -4.46
CA HIS A 198 -7.58 17.23 -3.97
C HIS A 198 -6.65 17.69 -5.08
N GLN A 199 -5.80 18.68 -4.81
CA GLN A 199 -4.67 19.04 -5.65
C GLN A 199 -3.66 17.87 -5.68
N PHE A 200 -2.72 17.88 -6.65
CA PHE A 200 -1.72 16.81 -6.74
C PHE A 200 -0.46 17.22 -6.01
N HIS A 201 -0.27 16.64 -4.84
CA HIS A 201 0.83 16.87 -3.93
C HIS A 201 2.00 15.91 -4.16
N SER A 202 3.19 16.23 -3.60
CA SER A 202 4.40 15.42 -3.80
C SER A 202 4.34 14.06 -3.10
N ASN A 203 3.64 14.00 -1.98
CA ASN A 203 3.39 12.78 -1.20
C ASN A 203 1.92 12.38 -1.32
N SER A 204 1.42 12.18 -2.51
CA SER A 204 0.06 11.69 -2.71
C SER A 204 0.02 10.70 -3.85
N GLU A 205 -0.91 9.76 -3.75
CA GLU A 205 -1.32 8.89 -4.81
C GLU A 205 -2.62 9.41 -5.44
N PHE A 206 -3.60 8.55 -5.72
CA PHE A 206 -4.77 8.95 -6.50
C PHE A 206 -6.05 8.45 -5.85
N TYR A 207 -7.15 9.19 -6.04
CA TYR A 207 -8.48 8.80 -5.58
C TYR A 207 -9.51 9.00 -6.67
N SER A 208 -10.18 7.91 -7.08
CA SER A 208 -11.16 7.92 -8.18
C SER A 208 -12.21 6.83 -8.01
N ASN A 209 -13.37 7.03 -8.64
CA ASN A 209 -14.38 5.99 -8.73
C ASN A 209 -13.94 4.83 -9.62
N HIS A 210 -14.39 3.61 -9.28
CA HIS A 210 -14.34 2.49 -10.20
C HIS A 210 -15.14 2.80 -11.46
N SER A 211 -14.51 2.63 -12.60
CA SER A 211 -15.01 3.09 -13.89
C SER A 211 -14.95 2.01 -14.97
N VAL A 212 -15.64 2.27 -16.06
CA VAL A 212 -15.50 1.54 -17.32
C VAL A 212 -14.71 2.39 -18.29
N TYR A 213 -13.70 1.81 -18.90
CA TYR A 213 -12.85 2.46 -19.89
C TYR A 213 -12.91 1.72 -21.22
N ASN A 214 -13.19 2.47 -22.31
CA ASN A 214 -12.92 2.07 -23.66
C ASN A 214 -11.87 3.03 -24.20
N VAL A 215 -10.68 2.55 -24.49
CA VAL A 215 -9.55 3.41 -24.85
C VAL A 215 -8.91 2.92 -26.13
N SER A 216 -8.90 3.78 -27.14
CA SER A 216 -8.18 3.56 -28.40
C SER A 216 -7.01 4.54 -28.47
N VAL A 217 -5.79 4.00 -28.64
CA VAL A 217 -4.58 4.81 -28.81
C VAL A 217 -3.94 4.49 -30.15
N THR A 218 -3.72 5.52 -30.94
CA THR A 218 -2.93 5.46 -32.18
C THR A 218 -1.49 5.89 -31.89
N LEU A 219 -0.54 5.06 -32.31
CA LEU A 219 0.89 5.25 -32.08
C LEU A 219 1.71 4.63 -33.23
N PRO A 220 3.00 4.93 -33.42
CA PRO A 220 3.79 4.31 -34.47
C PRO A 220 3.77 2.79 -34.39
N ASP A 221 3.75 2.11 -35.53
CA ASP A 221 3.51 0.66 -35.59
C ASP A 221 4.63 -0.20 -34.99
N ASN A 222 5.84 0.36 -34.87
CA ASN A 222 6.99 -0.28 -34.25
C ASN A 222 6.99 -0.27 -32.71
N TYR A 223 6.07 0.47 -32.05
CA TYR A 223 5.97 0.49 -30.60
C TYR A 223 5.26 -0.77 -30.08
N VAL A 224 5.78 -1.35 -29.03
CA VAL A 224 5.06 -2.34 -28.21
C VAL A 224 4.40 -1.60 -27.05
N ALA A 225 3.11 -1.84 -26.83
CA ALA A 225 2.35 -1.16 -25.79
C ALA A 225 1.62 -2.13 -24.87
N GLY A 226 1.45 -1.72 -23.61
CA GLY A 226 0.68 -2.43 -22.59
C GLY A 226 -0.18 -1.48 -21.77
N SER A 227 -1.29 -1.97 -21.23
CA SER A 227 -2.19 -1.20 -20.37
C SER A 227 -2.91 -2.08 -19.37
N GLY A 228 -3.66 -1.46 -18.42
CA GLY A 228 -4.56 -2.15 -17.50
C GLY A 228 -5.84 -2.68 -18.16
N GLY A 229 -6.05 -2.43 -19.46
CA GLY A 229 -7.18 -2.94 -20.21
C GLY A 229 -6.88 -4.24 -20.96
N LYS A 230 -7.91 -5.05 -21.18
CA LYS A 230 -7.84 -6.17 -22.12
C LYS A 230 -7.83 -5.64 -23.55
N VAL A 231 -6.91 -6.14 -24.39
CA VAL A 231 -6.85 -5.78 -25.82
C VAL A 231 -8.09 -6.32 -26.53
N MET A 232 -8.84 -5.43 -27.16
CA MET A 232 -10.02 -5.74 -27.95
C MET A 232 -9.69 -5.82 -29.45
N SER A 233 -8.77 -4.96 -29.92
CA SER A 233 -8.27 -4.97 -31.29
C SER A 233 -6.93 -4.26 -31.39
N GLU A 234 -6.12 -4.68 -32.37
CA GLU A 234 -4.91 -3.98 -32.81
C GLU A 234 -4.97 -3.92 -34.36
N ILE A 235 -5.00 -2.72 -34.89
CA ILE A 235 -5.16 -2.48 -36.32
C ILE A 235 -4.00 -1.65 -36.81
N LYS A 236 -3.27 -2.15 -37.82
CA LYS A 236 -2.24 -1.37 -38.52
C LYS A 236 -2.90 -0.42 -39.50
N ASN A 237 -2.47 0.82 -39.50
CA ASN A 237 -2.95 1.86 -40.40
C ASN A 237 -2.01 2.00 -41.61
N ASP A 238 -2.50 2.61 -42.70
CA ASP A 238 -1.73 2.77 -43.95
C ASP A 238 -0.63 3.84 -43.84
N ASP A 239 -0.63 4.64 -42.78
CA ASP A 239 0.29 5.77 -42.53
C ASP A 239 1.52 5.41 -41.63
N GLY A 240 1.78 4.11 -41.37
CA GLY A 240 2.89 3.66 -40.55
C GLY A 240 2.59 3.72 -39.04
N THR A 241 1.34 3.93 -38.69
CA THR A 241 0.85 3.85 -37.30
C THR A 241 0.05 2.56 -37.08
N LYS A 242 -0.28 2.29 -35.80
CA LYS A 242 -1.31 1.32 -35.41
C LYS A 242 -2.23 1.89 -34.37
N THR A 243 -3.46 1.40 -34.34
CA THR A 243 -4.43 1.73 -33.31
C THR A 243 -4.73 0.50 -32.47
N ILE A 244 -4.49 0.61 -31.15
CA ILE A 244 -4.81 -0.44 -30.18
C ILE A 244 -6.01 0.02 -29.37
N THR A 245 -7.01 -0.83 -29.28
CA THR A 245 -8.21 -0.58 -28.47
C THR A 245 -8.21 -1.51 -27.27
N TRP A 246 -8.31 -0.94 -26.09
CA TRP A 246 -8.47 -1.65 -24.83
C TRP A 246 -9.83 -1.40 -24.20
N ARG A 247 -10.30 -2.37 -23.45
CA ARG A 247 -11.43 -2.22 -22.54
C ARG A 247 -11.02 -2.65 -21.12
N ALA A 248 -11.42 -1.83 -20.14
CA ALA A 248 -11.28 -2.16 -18.72
C ALA A 248 -12.59 -1.89 -17.99
N GLU A 249 -12.90 -2.71 -17.00
CA GLU A 249 -14.16 -2.63 -16.24
C GLU A 249 -13.86 -2.68 -14.75
N ASP A 250 -14.52 -1.79 -14.00
CA ASP A 250 -14.42 -1.66 -12.56
C ASP A 250 -12.98 -1.45 -12.05
N ILE A 251 -12.19 -0.62 -12.75
CA ILE A 251 -10.87 -0.15 -12.33
C ILE A 251 -10.91 1.34 -12.00
N VAL A 252 -10.03 1.80 -11.09
CA VAL A 252 -10.03 3.19 -10.62
C VAL A 252 -9.31 4.16 -11.56
N ASP A 253 -8.40 3.65 -12.40
CA ASP A 253 -7.63 4.47 -13.33
C ASP A 253 -7.22 3.68 -14.57
N PHE A 254 -6.88 4.40 -15.67
CA PHE A 254 -6.40 3.81 -16.90
C PHE A 254 -5.05 4.41 -17.31
N ALA A 255 -3.99 3.65 -17.11
CA ALA A 255 -2.65 3.97 -17.59
C ALA A 255 -2.22 3.01 -18.71
N TRP A 256 -1.21 3.41 -19.46
CA TRP A 256 -0.59 2.62 -20.50
C TRP A 256 0.89 2.99 -20.67
N THR A 257 1.64 2.08 -21.28
CA THR A 257 3.05 2.29 -21.62
C THR A 257 3.31 1.93 -23.07
N ALA A 258 4.32 2.51 -23.68
CA ALA A 258 4.74 2.18 -25.03
C ALA A 258 6.24 2.40 -25.21
N TRP A 259 6.89 1.41 -25.81
CA TRP A 259 8.32 1.46 -26.13
C TRP A 259 8.69 0.45 -27.23
N PRO A 260 9.52 0.80 -28.23
CA PRO A 260 9.95 -0.15 -29.29
C PRO A 260 10.82 -1.30 -28.77
N GLY A 261 11.50 -1.10 -27.62
CA GLY A 261 12.45 -2.06 -27.06
C GLY A 261 11.85 -3.11 -26.13
N TYR A 262 10.53 -3.08 -25.90
CA TYR A 262 9.90 -4.08 -25.02
C TYR A 262 9.98 -5.51 -25.57
N LYS A 263 10.29 -6.42 -24.67
CA LYS A 263 10.07 -7.88 -24.82
C LYS A 263 8.81 -8.23 -24.05
N VAL A 264 7.94 -9.03 -24.66
CA VAL A 264 6.65 -9.41 -24.07
C VAL A 264 6.70 -10.88 -23.72
N PHE A 265 6.37 -11.18 -22.48
CA PHE A 265 6.19 -12.52 -21.96
C PHE A 265 4.74 -12.70 -21.52
N THR A 266 4.22 -13.89 -21.64
CA THR A 266 2.84 -14.22 -21.21
C THR A 266 2.87 -15.46 -20.34
N ASP A 267 2.04 -15.44 -19.30
CA ASP A 267 1.83 -16.57 -18.39
C ASP A 267 0.36 -16.60 -17.95
N LYS A 268 0.02 -17.51 -17.07
CA LYS A 268 -1.33 -17.67 -16.57
C LYS A 268 -1.33 -18.11 -15.13
N TRP A 269 -2.26 -17.57 -14.35
CA TRP A 269 -2.62 -18.07 -13.05
C TRP A 269 -4.12 -18.36 -13.03
N ARG A 270 -4.50 -19.65 -12.92
CA ARG A 270 -5.90 -20.10 -13.08
C ARG A 270 -6.51 -19.52 -14.37
N ASP A 271 -7.55 -18.69 -14.24
CA ASP A 271 -8.24 -18.03 -15.37
C ASP A 271 -7.74 -16.60 -15.63
N VAL A 272 -6.68 -16.16 -14.94
CA VAL A 272 -6.07 -14.83 -15.10
C VAL A 272 -4.93 -14.90 -16.10
N ASP A 273 -5.06 -14.18 -17.21
CA ASP A 273 -4.00 -14.00 -18.20
C ASP A 273 -2.99 -12.97 -17.69
N ILE A 274 -1.71 -13.31 -17.71
CA ILE A 274 -0.62 -12.43 -17.27
C ILE A 274 0.18 -11.97 -18.48
N THR A 275 0.35 -10.66 -18.62
CA THR A 275 1.24 -10.06 -19.62
C THR A 275 2.38 -9.33 -18.92
N PHE A 276 3.63 -9.66 -19.25
CA PHE A 276 4.81 -9.03 -18.69
C PHE A 276 5.64 -8.34 -19.77
N LEU A 277 5.90 -7.05 -19.61
CA LEU A 277 6.74 -6.25 -20.50
C LEU A 277 8.04 -5.87 -19.78
N THR A 278 9.18 -6.20 -20.40
CA THR A 278 10.50 -5.88 -19.86
C THR A 278 11.50 -5.57 -20.96
N SER A 279 12.73 -5.22 -20.60
CA SER A 279 13.83 -4.95 -21.53
C SER A 279 14.75 -6.15 -21.70
N GLU A 280 15.49 -6.21 -22.81
CA GLU A 280 16.46 -7.31 -23.11
C GLU A 280 17.43 -7.60 -21.95
N PRO A 281 18.07 -6.60 -21.29
CA PRO A 281 19.02 -6.86 -20.20
C PRO A 281 18.39 -7.51 -18.95
N ARG A 282 17.07 -7.54 -18.84
CA ARG A 282 16.32 -8.02 -17.66
C ARG A 282 15.60 -9.34 -17.89
N ILE A 283 15.82 -9.99 -19.02
CA ILE A 283 15.16 -11.27 -19.34
C ILE A 283 15.46 -12.34 -18.28
N GLU A 284 16.63 -12.34 -17.69
CA GLU A 284 17.01 -13.28 -16.63
C GLU A 284 16.16 -13.11 -15.33
N GLN A 285 15.50 -11.97 -15.16
CA GLN A 285 14.61 -11.71 -14.02
C GLN A 285 13.16 -12.16 -14.26
N VAL A 286 12.81 -12.59 -15.47
CA VAL A 286 11.41 -12.85 -15.88
C VAL A 286 10.76 -13.95 -15.04
N ASP A 287 11.41 -15.10 -14.91
CA ASP A 287 10.82 -16.25 -14.22
C ASP A 287 10.59 -15.98 -12.73
N ARG A 288 11.52 -15.27 -12.08
CA ARG A 288 11.39 -14.94 -10.66
C ARG A 288 10.26 -13.92 -10.41
N GLN A 289 10.11 -12.91 -11.26
CA GLN A 289 9.04 -11.92 -11.15
C GLN A 289 7.67 -12.53 -11.50
N LEU A 290 7.56 -13.37 -12.53
CA LEU A 290 6.32 -14.11 -12.83
C LEU A 290 5.92 -15.05 -11.70
N SER A 291 6.90 -15.70 -11.08
CA SER A 291 6.66 -16.58 -9.94
C SER A 291 6.19 -15.81 -8.72
N SER A 292 6.79 -14.65 -8.42
CA SER A 292 6.38 -13.82 -7.28
C SER A 292 4.97 -13.23 -7.47
N LEU A 293 4.60 -12.83 -8.68
CA LEU A 293 3.23 -12.39 -8.99
C LEU A 293 2.22 -13.52 -8.76
N LYS A 294 2.52 -14.75 -9.24
CA LYS A 294 1.62 -15.90 -9.02
C LYS A 294 1.52 -16.27 -7.53
N ASN A 295 2.61 -16.15 -6.79
CA ASN A 295 2.63 -16.34 -5.34
C ASN A 295 1.74 -15.30 -4.63
N ALA A 296 1.83 -14.03 -5.02
CA ALA A 296 0.99 -12.97 -4.46
C ALA A 296 -0.49 -13.20 -4.77
N LEU A 297 -0.83 -13.53 -6.03
CA LEU A 297 -2.19 -13.91 -6.45
C LEU A 297 -2.75 -15.04 -5.58
N GLU A 298 -2.01 -16.13 -5.42
CA GLU A 298 -2.45 -17.30 -4.63
C GLU A 298 -2.63 -16.96 -3.16
N TYR A 299 -1.70 -16.21 -2.59
CA TYR A 299 -1.71 -15.88 -1.17
C TYR A 299 -2.84 -14.92 -0.81
N LEU A 300 -3.03 -13.86 -1.61
CA LEU A 300 -4.08 -12.86 -1.38
C LEU A 300 -5.48 -13.43 -1.69
N ASP A 301 -5.64 -14.21 -2.76
CA ASP A 301 -6.90 -14.89 -3.08
C ASP A 301 -7.39 -15.76 -1.91
N ARG A 302 -6.47 -16.50 -1.29
CA ARG A 302 -6.76 -17.38 -0.16
C ARG A 302 -7.08 -16.63 1.13
N ASN A 303 -6.33 -15.57 1.44
CA ASN A 303 -6.34 -14.96 2.77
C ASN A 303 -7.15 -13.67 2.85
N VAL A 304 -7.38 -12.99 1.73
CA VAL A 304 -8.13 -11.73 1.65
C VAL A 304 -9.42 -11.92 0.86
N GLY A 305 -9.32 -12.35 -0.40
CA GLY A 305 -10.48 -12.56 -1.26
C GLY A 305 -10.09 -12.76 -2.73
N PRO A 306 -11.04 -13.14 -3.60
CA PRO A 306 -10.74 -13.46 -4.99
C PRO A 306 -10.26 -12.26 -5.79
N PHE A 307 -9.25 -12.47 -6.66
CA PHE A 307 -8.86 -11.49 -7.67
C PHE A 307 -9.90 -11.50 -8.80
N PRO A 308 -10.64 -10.39 -9.04
CA PRO A 308 -11.85 -10.46 -9.85
C PRO A 308 -11.63 -10.28 -11.36
N TRP A 309 -10.47 -9.76 -11.78
CA TRP A 309 -10.21 -9.47 -13.20
C TRP A 309 -9.56 -10.66 -13.90
N PRO A 310 -9.92 -10.93 -15.19
CA PRO A 310 -9.39 -12.05 -15.94
C PRO A 310 -8.02 -11.78 -16.56
N HIS A 311 -7.39 -10.65 -16.25
CA HIS A 311 -6.06 -10.30 -16.76
C HIS A 311 -5.33 -9.37 -15.80
N VAL A 312 -4.02 -9.38 -15.89
CA VAL A 312 -3.11 -8.42 -15.28
C VAL A 312 -1.92 -8.19 -16.21
N THR A 313 -1.54 -6.93 -16.36
CA THR A 313 -0.32 -6.52 -17.07
C THR A 313 0.67 -5.96 -16.08
N PHE A 314 1.92 -6.38 -16.14
CA PHE A 314 2.96 -5.71 -15.38
C PHE A 314 4.19 -5.40 -16.23
N VAL A 315 4.92 -4.40 -15.81
CA VAL A 315 6.02 -3.83 -16.56
C VAL A 315 7.24 -3.71 -15.65
N ASP A 316 8.37 -4.18 -16.11
CA ASP A 316 9.66 -3.82 -15.52
C ASP A 316 10.33 -2.79 -16.44
N PRO A 317 10.24 -1.48 -16.11
CA PRO A 317 10.70 -0.43 -17.00
C PRO A 317 12.19 -0.53 -17.28
N PRO A 318 12.65 -0.24 -18.51
CA PRO A 318 14.08 -0.21 -18.79
C PRO A 318 14.80 0.86 -17.95
N THR A 319 16.11 0.76 -17.82
CA THR A 319 16.92 1.72 -17.02
C THR A 319 16.67 3.18 -17.41
N ILE A 320 16.43 3.47 -18.70
CA ILE A 320 16.07 4.83 -19.15
C ILE A 320 14.69 5.29 -18.63
N GLY A 321 13.80 4.34 -18.32
CA GLY A 321 12.45 4.55 -17.81
C GLY A 321 12.29 4.30 -16.33
N ALA A 322 13.39 4.16 -15.55
CA ALA A 322 13.37 3.74 -14.14
C ALA A 322 12.45 4.60 -13.24
N GLY A 323 12.22 5.88 -13.59
CA GLY A 323 11.28 6.73 -12.86
C GLY A 323 9.80 6.36 -13.00
N ALA A 324 9.49 5.35 -13.83
CA ALA A 324 8.14 4.75 -13.93
C ALA A 324 8.00 3.46 -13.11
N GLY A 325 9.08 2.97 -12.47
CA GLY A 325 9.03 1.78 -11.62
C GLY A 325 8.41 2.08 -10.26
N GLY A 326 7.78 1.07 -9.66
CA GLY A 326 7.12 1.24 -8.37
C GLY A 326 5.84 2.07 -8.49
N MET A 327 4.89 1.63 -9.34
CA MET A 327 3.60 2.29 -9.55
C MET A 327 2.49 1.29 -9.80
N GLU A 328 1.38 1.58 -9.20
CA GLU A 328 0.16 0.79 -9.21
C GLU A 328 -0.96 1.46 -10.04
N TYR A 329 -1.62 0.67 -10.89
CA TYR A 329 -2.87 1.02 -11.58
C TYR A 329 -3.74 -0.23 -11.70
N THR A 330 -4.66 -0.44 -10.88
CA THR A 330 -5.53 -1.62 -10.64
C THR A 330 -5.11 -2.94 -11.32
N THR A 331 -5.06 -3.01 -12.65
CA THR A 331 -4.70 -4.19 -13.47
C THR A 331 -3.47 -3.95 -14.34
N LEU A 332 -2.76 -2.86 -14.13
CA LEU A 332 -1.43 -2.53 -14.64
C LEU A 332 -0.58 -2.06 -13.47
N PHE A 333 0.59 -2.64 -13.27
CA PHE A 333 1.55 -2.12 -12.31
C PHE A 333 2.97 -2.19 -12.88
N THR A 334 3.88 -1.42 -12.27
CA THR A 334 5.27 -1.40 -12.69
C THR A 334 6.17 -1.89 -11.58
N SER A 335 6.87 -2.97 -11.83
CA SER A 335 7.94 -3.47 -10.95
C SER A 335 9.18 -2.57 -11.05
N ALA A 336 10.18 -2.83 -10.24
CA ALA A 336 11.50 -2.21 -10.32
C ALA A 336 12.57 -3.27 -10.09
N SER A 337 13.27 -3.67 -11.14
CA SER A 337 14.44 -4.53 -11.04
C SER A 337 15.70 -3.83 -11.54
N GLY A 338 16.85 -4.46 -11.38
CA GLY A 338 18.12 -4.06 -12.01
C GLY A 338 18.50 -5.04 -13.09
N ASP A 339 19.48 -4.68 -13.90
CA ASP A 339 19.92 -5.52 -15.02
C ASP A 339 20.60 -6.83 -14.55
N GLN A 340 21.16 -6.85 -13.35
CA GLN A 340 21.85 -8.03 -12.77
C GLN A 340 21.65 -8.08 -11.25
N ILE A 341 20.52 -8.58 -10.81
CA ILE A 341 20.23 -8.73 -9.38
C ILE A 341 20.50 -10.16 -8.93
N PRO A 342 21.37 -10.41 -7.92
CA PRO A 342 21.62 -11.75 -7.39
C PRO A 342 20.32 -12.42 -6.91
N GLU A 343 20.26 -13.75 -7.04
CA GLU A 343 19.09 -14.54 -6.58
C GLU A 343 18.84 -14.41 -5.07
N ASP A 344 19.91 -14.28 -4.27
CA ASP A 344 19.83 -14.07 -2.81
C ASP A 344 19.32 -12.67 -2.38
N LEU A 345 19.08 -11.76 -3.33
CA LEU A 345 18.47 -10.44 -3.10
C LEU A 345 17.09 -10.39 -3.75
N HIS A 346 16.04 -10.52 -2.94
CA HIS A 346 14.66 -10.65 -3.39
C HIS A 346 13.95 -9.29 -3.62
N MET A 347 14.72 -8.24 -3.97
CA MET A 347 14.14 -6.92 -4.27
C MET A 347 13.19 -6.93 -5.48
N PRO A 348 13.50 -7.62 -6.61
CA PRO A 348 12.55 -7.68 -7.74
C PRO A 348 11.24 -8.36 -7.38
N GLU A 349 11.30 -9.43 -6.57
CA GLU A 349 10.14 -10.14 -6.07
C GLU A 349 9.32 -9.28 -5.11
N MET A 350 10.00 -8.64 -4.15
CA MET A 350 9.35 -7.77 -3.16
C MET A 350 8.58 -6.65 -3.86
N VAL A 351 9.22 -5.91 -4.79
CA VAL A 351 8.54 -4.83 -5.53
C VAL A 351 7.38 -5.38 -6.38
N THR A 352 7.56 -6.55 -7.03
CA THR A 352 6.47 -7.17 -7.80
C THR A 352 5.28 -7.54 -6.91
N VAL A 353 5.54 -8.06 -5.71
CA VAL A 353 4.50 -8.40 -4.72
C VAL A 353 3.82 -7.16 -4.19
N HIS A 354 4.60 -6.11 -3.87
CA HIS A 354 4.09 -4.82 -3.38
C HIS A 354 3.17 -4.17 -4.40
N GLU A 355 3.66 -3.93 -5.61
CA GLU A 355 2.88 -3.25 -6.65
C GLU A 355 1.64 -4.03 -7.08
N PHE A 356 1.72 -5.36 -7.08
CA PHE A 356 0.54 -6.18 -7.31
C PHE A 356 -0.45 -6.11 -6.14
N GLY A 357 0.02 -6.02 -4.90
CA GLY A 357 -0.83 -5.96 -3.71
C GLY A 357 -1.78 -4.77 -3.71
N HIS A 358 -1.36 -3.64 -4.29
CA HIS A 358 -2.22 -2.48 -4.53
C HIS A 358 -3.47 -2.79 -5.37
N ALA A 359 -3.47 -3.85 -6.19
CA ALA A 359 -4.69 -4.28 -6.88
C ALA A 359 -5.81 -4.64 -5.90
N TYR A 360 -5.46 -5.06 -4.66
CA TYR A 360 -6.43 -5.31 -3.59
C TYR A 360 -6.74 -4.05 -2.79
N PHE A 361 -5.71 -3.36 -2.28
CA PHE A 361 -5.89 -2.31 -1.26
C PHE A 361 -6.22 -0.95 -1.90
N MET A 362 -5.69 -0.64 -3.07
CA MET A 362 -6.11 0.48 -3.90
C MET A 362 -7.18 0.06 -4.94
N GLY A 363 -6.91 -0.97 -5.74
CA GLY A 363 -7.74 -1.34 -6.87
C GLY A 363 -9.14 -1.85 -6.51
N ILE A 364 -9.25 -2.78 -5.55
CA ILE A 364 -10.53 -3.36 -5.12
C ILE A 364 -11.21 -2.50 -4.06
N LEU A 365 -10.48 -2.07 -3.03
CA LEU A 365 -11.05 -1.30 -1.93
C LEU A 365 -11.25 0.17 -2.29
N ALA A 366 -10.32 0.76 -3.03
CA ALA A 366 -10.28 2.15 -3.45
C ALA A 366 -10.45 3.13 -2.28
N SER A 367 -9.68 2.92 -1.20
CA SER A 367 -9.56 3.89 -0.11
C SER A 367 -9.03 5.24 -0.62
N ASN A 368 -9.23 6.31 0.13
CA ASN A 368 -8.72 7.62 -0.27
C ASN A 368 -7.26 7.78 0.16
N GLU A 369 -6.36 7.62 -0.79
CA GLU A 369 -4.91 7.67 -0.56
C GLU A 369 -4.40 9.08 -0.23
N PHE A 370 -5.12 10.12 -0.63
CA PHE A 370 -4.83 11.48 -0.21
C PHE A 370 -4.99 11.67 1.29
N GLU A 371 -6.08 11.14 1.86
CA GLU A 371 -6.48 11.39 3.24
C GLU A 371 -6.00 10.29 4.20
N GLU A 372 -5.88 9.05 3.72
CA GLU A 372 -5.60 7.87 4.55
C GLU A 372 -4.63 6.91 3.82
N SER A 373 -3.46 7.41 3.42
CA SER A 373 -2.45 6.66 2.67
C SER A 373 -2.02 5.33 3.32
N TRP A 374 -2.13 5.23 4.64
CA TRP A 374 -1.82 4.01 5.38
C TRP A 374 -2.74 2.83 5.06
N LEU A 375 -4.01 3.10 4.62
CA LEU A 375 -4.97 2.05 4.24
C LEU A 375 -4.58 1.31 2.97
N ASP A 376 -3.82 1.95 2.11
CA ASP A 376 -3.23 1.34 0.94
C ASP A 376 -1.78 0.93 1.24
N GLU A 377 -0.86 1.86 1.30
CA GLU A 377 0.57 1.63 1.38
C GLU A 377 1.01 0.77 2.57
N GLY A 378 0.50 1.09 3.75
CA GLY A 378 0.87 0.38 4.97
C GLY A 378 0.22 -0.99 5.10
N VAL A 379 -1.04 -1.11 4.68
CA VAL A 379 -1.74 -2.40 4.64
C VAL A 379 -1.11 -3.29 3.57
N ASN A 380 -0.76 -2.73 2.43
CA ASN A 380 -0.07 -3.45 1.36
C ASN A 380 1.30 -3.94 1.80
N THR A 381 2.12 -3.09 2.45
CA THR A 381 3.42 -3.49 3.02
C THR A 381 3.27 -4.61 4.05
N PHE A 382 2.21 -4.60 4.87
CA PHE A 382 1.94 -5.70 5.79
C PHE A 382 1.72 -7.04 5.07
N TRP A 383 0.96 -7.05 3.96
CA TRP A 383 0.72 -8.25 3.18
C TRP A 383 1.94 -8.67 2.36
N GLU A 384 2.68 -7.73 1.78
CA GLU A 384 3.98 -7.97 1.15
C GLU A 384 4.90 -8.74 2.09
N GLN A 385 5.10 -8.25 3.32
CA GLN A 385 5.94 -8.89 4.34
C GLN A 385 5.51 -10.34 4.62
N ARG A 386 4.21 -10.60 4.71
CA ARG A 386 3.68 -11.96 4.93
C ARG A 386 3.90 -12.88 3.73
N ILE A 387 3.72 -12.36 2.52
CA ILE A 387 3.95 -13.11 1.28
C ILE A 387 5.45 -13.44 1.15
N MET A 388 6.32 -12.46 1.38
CA MET A 388 7.76 -12.64 1.29
C MET A 388 8.27 -13.66 2.33
N ASP A 389 7.83 -13.59 3.58
CA ASP A 389 8.20 -14.55 4.61
C ASP A 389 7.66 -15.96 4.30
N HIS A 390 6.45 -16.08 3.76
CA HIS A 390 5.83 -17.37 3.43
C HIS A 390 6.58 -18.11 2.29
N TYR A 391 6.95 -17.42 1.22
CA TYR A 391 7.54 -18.05 0.04
C TYR A 391 9.07 -18.07 0.03
N TYR A 392 9.71 -17.11 0.69
CA TYR A 392 11.17 -17.00 0.71
C TYR A 392 11.79 -17.39 2.06
N GLY A 393 10.94 -17.68 3.07
CA GLY A 393 11.29 -18.29 4.35
C GLY A 393 11.52 -17.30 5.49
N ASP A 394 11.17 -17.75 6.71
CA ASP A 394 11.36 -17.00 7.94
C ASP A 394 12.81 -16.59 8.13
N GLY A 395 13.07 -15.30 8.21
CA GLY A 395 14.42 -14.75 8.39
C GLY A 395 15.19 -14.46 7.10
N TYR A 396 14.61 -14.73 5.92
CA TYR A 396 15.27 -14.61 4.62
C TYR A 396 14.46 -13.81 3.59
N GLY A 397 13.28 -13.35 3.92
CA GLY A 397 12.30 -12.84 2.96
C GLY A 397 12.86 -11.80 1.99
N LEU A 398 13.78 -10.92 2.40
CA LEU A 398 14.35 -9.89 1.54
C LEU A 398 15.79 -10.16 1.14
N ILE A 399 16.65 -10.60 2.07
CA ILE A 399 18.08 -10.88 1.84
C ILE A 399 18.42 -12.24 2.42
N SER A 400 18.97 -13.15 1.59
CA SER A 400 19.25 -14.53 1.97
C SER A 400 20.72 -14.95 1.84
N PHE A 401 21.66 -14.01 1.71
CA PHE A 401 23.09 -14.34 1.64
C PHE A 401 23.56 -15.14 2.87
N PRO A 402 24.52 -16.05 2.75
CA PRO A 402 25.01 -16.86 3.89
C PRO A 402 25.51 -16.04 5.07
N PHE A 403 26.02 -14.84 4.82
CA PHE A 403 26.59 -13.94 5.82
C PHE A 403 25.65 -12.80 6.22
N LEU A 404 24.66 -12.48 5.42
CA LEU A 404 23.70 -11.38 5.65
C LEU A 404 22.29 -11.86 5.36
N ARG A 405 21.42 -11.73 6.34
CA ARG A 405 20.01 -12.11 6.25
C ARG A 405 19.15 -10.98 6.77
N CYS A 406 18.09 -10.69 6.06
CA CYS A 406 17.12 -9.69 6.46
C CYS A 406 15.72 -10.14 6.03
N THR A 407 14.79 -10.09 6.97
CA THR A 407 13.36 -10.18 6.65
C THR A 407 12.88 -8.84 6.15
N ASP A 408 11.78 -8.84 5.46
CA ASP A 408 11.12 -7.62 5.05
C ASP A 408 10.57 -6.82 6.25
N VAL A 409 9.99 -7.48 7.26
CA VAL A 409 9.66 -6.85 8.56
C VAL A 409 10.91 -6.21 9.19
N GLY A 410 12.06 -6.90 9.13
CA GLY A 410 13.34 -6.38 9.62
C GLY A 410 13.78 -5.11 8.89
N PHE A 411 13.57 -5.06 7.58
CA PHE A 411 13.84 -3.88 6.75
C PHE A 411 12.91 -2.70 7.13
N GLY A 412 11.60 -2.93 7.28
CA GLY A 412 10.66 -1.93 7.78
C GLY A 412 11.07 -1.38 9.15
N ARG A 413 11.56 -2.24 10.05
CA ARG A 413 12.09 -1.79 11.34
C ARG A 413 13.34 -0.92 11.21
N LEU A 414 14.24 -1.24 10.26
CA LEU A 414 15.43 -0.40 10.00
C LEU A 414 15.07 0.99 9.48
N GLN A 415 13.95 1.13 8.80
CA GLN A 415 13.45 2.42 8.35
C GLN A 415 12.78 3.22 9.48
N TYR A 416 12.00 2.57 10.35
CA TYR A 416 11.21 3.25 11.39
C TYR A 416 11.96 3.44 12.73
N ALA A 417 12.57 2.39 13.27
CA ALA A 417 13.07 2.42 14.65
C ALA A 417 14.22 3.42 14.91
N PRO A 418 15.17 3.68 13.98
CA PRO A 418 16.23 4.66 14.19
C PRO A 418 15.77 6.11 14.01
N GLU A 419 14.60 6.36 13.39
CA GLU A 419 14.18 7.70 13.03
C GLU A 419 13.86 8.57 14.26
N LYS A 420 14.53 9.72 14.35
CA LYS A 420 14.34 10.64 15.48
C LYS A 420 12.99 11.35 15.42
N SER A 421 12.44 11.51 14.22
CA SER A 421 11.14 12.16 13.95
C SER A 421 9.94 11.22 14.02
N ARG A 422 10.12 9.94 14.43
CA ARG A 422 9.03 8.93 14.48
C ARG A 422 7.84 9.29 15.38
N SER A 423 8.02 10.21 16.32
CA SER A 423 6.94 10.73 17.16
C SER A 423 6.44 12.12 16.71
N ALA A 424 6.91 12.63 15.56
CA ALA A 424 6.51 13.95 15.07
C ALA A 424 5.14 13.95 14.38
N ALA A 425 4.61 12.76 14.05
CA ALA A 425 3.37 12.60 13.31
C ALA A 425 2.56 11.39 13.80
N THR A 426 1.26 11.46 13.60
CA THR A 426 0.33 10.32 13.69
C THR A 426 0.20 9.66 12.31
N ASN A 427 -0.45 8.50 12.20
CA ASN A 427 -0.64 7.84 10.91
C ASN A 427 -1.91 8.27 10.16
N ASP A 428 -2.73 9.13 10.76
CA ASP A 428 -4.01 9.62 10.21
C ASP A 428 -3.90 11.00 9.54
N LEU A 429 -2.68 11.47 9.28
CA LEU A 429 -2.48 12.72 8.55
C LEU A 429 -2.77 12.51 7.06
N TRP A 430 -3.27 13.54 6.42
CA TRP A 430 -3.31 13.62 4.96
C TRP A 430 -1.90 13.52 4.41
N SER A 431 -1.73 12.85 3.27
CA SER A 431 -0.41 12.43 2.76
C SER A 431 0.61 13.58 2.63
N TRP A 432 0.17 14.77 2.22
CA TRP A 432 1.04 15.96 2.09
C TRP A 432 1.27 16.73 3.41
N ASN A 433 0.50 16.44 4.45
CA ASN A 433 0.64 17.08 5.76
C ASN A 433 1.67 16.39 6.68
N TYR A 434 2.28 15.30 6.22
CA TYR A 434 3.34 14.67 7.00
C TYR A 434 4.55 15.60 7.10
N PRO A 435 5.15 15.77 8.31
CA PRO A 435 6.39 16.50 8.46
C PRO A 435 7.48 16.00 7.50
N HIS A 436 8.37 16.89 7.11
CA HIS A 436 9.41 16.60 6.11
C HIS A 436 10.11 15.25 6.32
N ASN A 437 10.17 14.42 5.29
CA ASN A 437 10.75 13.07 5.26
C ASN A 437 10.10 12.03 6.19
N THR A 438 8.87 12.27 6.71
CA THR A 438 8.23 11.28 7.59
C THR A 438 7.21 10.40 6.87
N TYR A 439 6.66 10.83 5.74
CA TYR A 439 5.62 10.11 5.00
C TYR A 439 5.97 8.63 4.75
N GLY A 440 7.11 8.34 4.12
CA GLY A 440 7.48 6.97 3.75
C GLY A 440 7.53 6.02 4.96
N PHE A 441 8.30 6.34 5.99
CA PHE A 441 8.40 5.42 7.13
C PHE A 441 7.15 5.40 8.02
N MET A 442 6.30 6.44 7.99
CA MET A 442 5.05 6.46 8.74
C MET A 442 3.95 5.67 8.01
N SER A 443 3.69 5.99 6.75
CA SER A 443 2.61 5.33 5.98
C SER A 443 2.92 3.86 5.71
N TYR A 444 4.15 3.52 5.37
CA TYR A 444 4.58 2.15 5.05
C TYR A 444 5.01 1.37 6.30
N SER A 445 6.17 1.76 6.85
CA SER A 445 6.86 0.94 7.87
C SER A 445 6.16 0.93 9.22
N LYS A 446 5.78 2.09 9.78
CA LYS A 446 5.07 2.14 11.07
C LYS A 446 3.75 1.38 10.97
N THR A 447 3.01 1.58 9.87
CA THR A 447 1.72 0.91 9.65
C THR A 447 1.89 -0.59 9.57
N SER A 448 2.79 -1.10 8.74
CA SER A 448 3.03 -2.55 8.67
C SER A 448 3.45 -3.13 10.02
N LEU A 449 4.31 -2.43 10.78
CA LEU A 449 4.77 -2.89 12.09
C LEU A 449 3.66 -2.94 13.15
N TRP A 450 2.73 -1.96 13.17
CA TRP A 450 1.61 -2.07 14.11
C TRP A 450 0.56 -3.09 13.65
N LEU A 451 0.39 -3.32 12.34
CA LEU A 451 -0.45 -4.43 11.84
C LEU A 451 0.16 -5.80 12.20
N GLN A 452 1.47 -5.97 12.08
CA GLN A 452 2.18 -7.17 12.56
C GLN A 452 2.02 -7.34 14.08
N THR A 453 2.06 -6.24 14.83
CA THR A 453 1.82 -6.25 16.28
C THR A 453 0.38 -6.63 16.61
N LEU A 454 -0.60 -6.10 15.88
CA LEU A 454 -2.00 -6.49 15.99
C LEU A 454 -2.18 -7.99 15.72
N GLN A 455 -1.57 -8.50 14.65
CA GLN A 455 -1.57 -9.94 14.35
C GLN A 455 -0.92 -10.75 15.49
N GLY A 456 0.18 -10.26 16.06
CA GLY A 456 0.83 -10.89 17.22
C GLY A 456 -0.07 -11.00 18.45
N LEU A 457 -0.99 -10.04 18.64
CA LEU A 457 -1.98 -10.05 19.72
C LEU A 457 -3.16 -10.97 19.44
N ILE A 458 -3.80 -10.82 18.28
CA ILE A 458 -5.05 -11.50 17.95
C ILE A 458 -4.86 -12.86 17.29
N GLY A 459 -3.68 -13.15 16.79
CA GLY A 459 -3.33 -14.37 16.06
C GLY A 459 -3.57 -14.26 14.54
N GLU A 460 -2.84 -15.08 13.78
CA GLU A 460 -2.87 -15.07 12.32
C GLU A 460 -4.26 -15.39 11.74
N GLU A 461 -4.95 -16.41 12.26
CA GLU A 461 -6.27 -16.82 11.77
C GLU A 461 -7.32 -15.72 11.95
N THR A 462 -7.33 -15.05 13.12
CA THR A 462 -8.24 -13.91 13.36
C THR A 462 -7.87 -12.73 12.45
N MET A 463 -6.57 -12.48 12.21
CA MET A 463 -6.13 -11.43 11.28
C MET A 463 -6.57 -11.74 9.84
N ASN A 464 -6.45 -12.97 9.38
CA ASN A 464 -6.97 -13.40 8.07
C ASN A 464 -8.50 -13.26 8.00
N HIS A 465 -9.22 -13.55 9.10
CA HIS A 465 -10.66 -13.34 9.16
C HIS A 465 -11.04 -11.85 9.07
N VAL A 466 -10.27 -10.96 9.72
CA VAL A 466 -10.44 -9.50 9.59
C VAL A 466 -10.36 -9.09 8.13
N PHE A 467 -9.33 -9.49 7.39
CA PHE A 467 -9.16 -9.07 6.00
C PHE A 467 -10.15 -9.71 5.04
N ARG A 468 -10.55 -10.96 5.25
CA ARG A 468 -11.65 -11.57 4.48
C ARG A 468 -12.96 -10.82 4.68
N GLU A 469 -13.25 -10.43 5.93
CA GLU A 469 -14.47 -9.68 6.25
C GLU A 469 -14.41 -8.23 5.76
N TYR A 470 -13.21 -7.60 5.80
CA TYR A 470 -12.96 -6.28 5.22
C TYR A 470 -13.19 -6.27 3.71
N TYR A 471 -12.62 -7.25 2.99
CA TYR A 471 -12.88 -7.45 1.57
C TYR A 471 -14.39 -7.66 1.31
N ARG A 472 -15.02 -8.59 2.03
CA ARG A 472 -16.44 -8.92 1.83
C ARG A 472 -17.39 -7.74 2.02
N ARG A 473 -17.09 -6.85 2.98
CA ARG A 473 -17.93 -5.67 3.27
C ARG A 473 -17.65 -4.50 2.34
N TRP A 474 -16.38 -4.31 1.96
CA TRP A 474 -15.91 -3.05 1.43
C TRP A 474 -15.34 -3.11 0.02
N ALA A 475 -15.21 -4.27 -0.61
CA ALA A 475 -14.78 -4.36 -2.01
C ALA A 475 -15.65 -3.45 -2.89
N PHE A 476 -15.01 -2.59 -3.67
CA PHE A 476 -15.63 -1.61 -4.59
C PHE A 476 -16.48 -0.52 -3.92
N ARG A 477 -16.15 -0.10 -2.66
CA ARG A 477 -16.99 0.81 -1.87
C ARG A 477 -16.28 1.96 -1.17
N HIS A 478 -15.00 2.20 -1.41
CA HIS A 478 -14.23 3.31 -0.84
C HIS A 478 -14.28 3.39 0.70
N PRO A 479 -13.74 2.40 1.44
CA PRO A 479 -13.75 2.43 2.89
C PRO A 479 -12.87 3.54 3.47
N SER A 480 -13.17 3.94 4.70
CA SER A 480 -12.33 4.76 5.56
C SER A 480 -11.58 3.91 6.60
N GLY A 481 -10.62 4.51 7.30
CA GLY A 481 -9.93 3.88 8.43
C GLY A 481 -10.86 3.45 9.54
N ARG A 482 -11.94 4.20 9.79
CA ARG A 482 -12.96 3.82 10.78
C ARG A 482 -13.75 2.58 10.36
N ASP A 483 -13.95 2.39 9.05
CA ASP A 483 -14.62 1.19 8.53
C ASP A 483 -13.73 -0.03 8.73
N PHE A 484 -12.42 0.10 8.53
CA PHE A 484 -11.46 -0.96 8.85
C PHE A 484 -11.45 -1.30 10.34
N ILE A 485 -11.38 -0.28 11.22
CA ILE A 485 -11.42 -0.46 12.68
C ILE A 485 -12.72 -1.13 13.12
N ALA A 486 -13.86 -0.77 12.54
CA ALA A 486 -15.14 -1.41 12.83
C ALA A 486 -15.12 -2.91 12.49
N VAL A 487 -14.52 -3.28 11.35
CA VAL A 487 -14.35 -4.69 10.97
C VAL A 487 -13.45 -5.42 11.98
N VAL A 488 -12.31 -4.80 12.38
CA VAL A 488 -11.42 -5.39 13.40
C VAL A 488 -12.18 -5.63 14.71
N ASN A 489 -12.92 -4.63 15.18
CA ASN A 489 -13.70 -4.75 16.41
C ASN A 489 -14.72 -5.88 16.36
N ASP A 490 -15.48 -5.97 15.27
CA ASP A 490 -16.49 -7.01 15.08
C ASP A 490 -15.86 -8.42 15.07
N VAL A 491 -14.80 -8.60 14.28
CA VAL A 491 -14.15 -9.91 14.13
C VAL A 491 -13.44 -10.32 15.39
N VAL A 492 -12.68 -9.43 16.04
CA VAL A 492 -12.00 -9.74 17.31
C VAL A 492 -13.02 -10.11 18.38
N LYS A 493 -14.14 -9.39 18.46
CA LYS A 493 -15.22 -9.72 19.39
C LYS A 493 -15.84 -11.10 19.10
N GLN A 494 -16.02 -11.41 17.81
CA GLN A 494 -16.57 -12.70 17.39
C GLN A 494 -15.63 -13.86 17.72
N ASP A 495 -14.33 -13.75 17.40
CA ASP A 495 -13.38 -14.84 17.48
C ASP A 495 -12.75 -15.01 18.88
N LEU A 496 -12.54 -13.92 19.60
CA LEU A 496 -11.79 -13.90 20.86
C LEU A 496 -12.61 -13.41 22.08
N GLY A 497 -13.87 -13.02 21.87
CA GLY A 497 -14.76 -12.52 22.91
C GLY A 497 -14.23 -11.23 23.55
N ASP A 498 -14.26 -11.16 24.89
CA ASP A 498 -13.83 -9.99 25.67
C ASP A 498 -12.33 -10.01 26.07
N LYS A 499 -11.52 -10.83 25.43
CA LYS A 499 -10.11 -10.99 25.76
C LYS A 499 -9.33 -9.65 25.80
N TYR A 500 -9.66 -8.73 24.91
CA TYR A 500 -9.04 -7.43 24.80
C TYR A 500 -9.94 -6.27 25.23
N GLY A 501 -11.05 -6.54 25.89
CA GLY A 501 -12.05 -5.55 26.32
C GLY A 501 -13.24 -5.47 25.36
N PRO A 502 -14.01 -4.38 25.39
CA PRO A 502 -15.21 -4.23 24.57
C PRO A 502 -14.91 -4.10 23.08
N ASP A 503 -13.75 -3.54 22.74
CA ASP A 503 -13.28 -3.26 21.38
C ASP A 503 -11.75 -3.12 21.35
N MET A 504 -11.18 -2.90 20.16
CA MET A 504 -9.76 -2.66 19.91
C MET A 504 -9.41 -1.17 19.74
N ASN A 505 -10.32 -0.23 20.02
CA ASN A 505 -10.06 1.20 19.84
C ASN A 505 -8.87 1.66 20.67
N TRP A 506 -8.70 1.12 21.89
CA TRP A 506 -7.54 1.40 22.74
C TRP A 506 -6.19 1.15 22.05
N PHE A 507 -6.14 0.21 21.11
CA PHE A 507 -4.94 -0.07 20.32
C PHE A 507 -4.75 0.99 19.24
N PHE A 508 -5.79 1.25 18.43
CA PHE A 508 -5.74 2.23 17.33
C PHE A 508 -5.53 3.66 17.82
N ASP A 509 -6.11 4.03 18.96
CA ASP A 509 -5.91 5.35 19.59
C ASP A 509 -4.43 5.63 19.89
N GLN A 510 -3.64 4.59 20.13
CA GLN A 510 -2.22 4.73 20.43
C GLN A 510 -1.32 4.66 19.18
N VAL A 511 -1.60 3.72 18.25
CA VAL A 511 -0.68 3.40 17.14
C VAL A 511 -1.02 4.14 15.84
N LEU A 512 -2.31 4.40 15.58
CA LEU A 512 -2.80 5.11 14.40
C LEU A 512 -2.99 6.61 14.71
N TYR A 513 -3.80 6.93 15.72
CA TYR A 513 -4.14 8.30 16.11
C TYR A 513 -3.15 8.92 17.10
N GLY A 514 -2.26 8.11 17.68
CA GLY A 514 -1.21 8.54 18.60
C GLY A 514 0.17 8.59 17.96
N SER A 515 1.04 9.44 18.55
CA SER A 515 2.46 9.57 18.16
C SER A 515 3.41 8.91 19.18
N GLY A 516 2.88 8.16 20.15
CA GLY A 516 3.66 7.48 21.19
C GLY A 516 4.59 6.41 20.61
N ILE A 517 5.68 6.13 21.33
CA ILE A 517 6.68 5.14 20.97
C ILE A 517 6.42 3.86 21.77
N CYS A 518 6.54 2.69 21.13
CA CYS A 518 6.54 1.39 21.79
C CYS A 518 7.99 1.02 22.17
N ASP A 519 8.26 0.83 23.45
CA ASP A 519 9.57 0.42 23.97
C ASP A 519 9.38 -0.27 25.34
N TYR A 520 9.80 -1.52 25.45
CA TYR A 520 9.78 -2.34 26.65
C TYR A 520 11.20 -2.76 27.00
N SER A 521 11.54 -2.82 28.29
CA SER A 521 12.90 -3.06 28.73
C SER A 521 12.97 -4.01 29.92
N VAL A 522 13.97 -4.91 29.94
CA VAL A 522 14.41 -5.61 31.13
C VAL A 522 15.52 -4.81 31.76
N VAL A 523 15.20 -4.12 32.85
CA VAL A 523 16.15 -3.24 33.57
C VAL A 523 17.25 -4.04 34.26
N GLY A 524 16.91 -5.24 34.76
CA GLY A 524 17.92 -6.09 35.41
C GLY A 524 17.33 -7.27 36.17
N ILE A 525 18.25 -8.11 36.66
CA ILE A 525 17.97 -9.29 37.45
C ILE A 525 18.73 -9.18 38.78
N SER A 526 18.08 -9.55 39.87
CA SER A 526 18.71 -9.63 41.21
C SER A 526 18.42 -10.97 41.86
N ASN A 527 19.46 -11.72 42.23
CA ASN A 527 19.36 -12.95 43.02
C ASN A 527 19.99 -12.73 44.40
N LYS A 528 19.19 -12.71 45.45
CA LYS A 528 19.64 -12.51 46.82
C LYS A 528 19.31 -13.72 47.67
N LYS A 529 20.32 -14.26 48.33
CA LYS A 529 20.11 -15.31 49.34
C LYS A 529 19.47 -14.70 50.58
N ILE A 530 18.33 -15.25 50.96
CA ILE A 530 17.59 -14.90 52.15
C ILE A 530 17.56 -16.12 53.07
N SER A 531 17.75 -15.90 54.36
CA SER A 531 17.54 -16.95 55.36
C SER A 531 16.02 -17.13 55.56
N GLY A 532 15.60 -18.35 55.89
CA GLY A 532 14.20 -18.63 56.23
C GLY A 532 13.71 -17.71 57.36
N TYR A 533 12.38 -17.63 57.48
CA TYR A 533 11.74 -16.74 58.44
C TYR A 533 12.36 -16.90 59.85
N ARG A 534 12.76 -15.80 60.46
CA ARG A 534 13.19 -15.68 61.85
C ARG A 534 12.30 -14.67 62.52
N GLY A 535 11.56 -15.10 63.50
CA GLY A 535 10.70 -14.14 64.18
C GLY A 535 9.62 -14.82 65.00
N VAL A 536 8.68 -14.03 65.40
CA VAL A 536 7.51 -14.47 66.16
C VAL A 536 6.34 -14.59 65.23
N VAL A 537 5.73 -15.76 65.12
CA VAL A 537 4.45 -15.99 64.47
C VAL A 537 3.38 -15.88 65.51
N ILE A 538 2.40 -15.02 65.31
CA ILE A 538 1.22 -14.83 66.15
C ILE A 538 0.03 -15.34 65.38
N GLU A 539 -0.59 -16.41 65.83
CA GLU A 539 -1.81 -16.97 65.22
C GLU A 539 -2.90 -17.03 66.30
N GLY A 540 -3.81 -16.06 66.32
CA GLY A 540 -4.77 -15.84 67.40
C GLY A 540 -4.04 -15.54 68.71
N ASP A 541 -4.34 -16.32 69.77
CA ASP A 541 -3.66 -16.20 71.08
C ASP A 541 -2.35 -16.98 71.18
N SER A 542 -1.92 -17.65 70.13
CA SER A 542 -0.69 -18.49 70.14
C SER A 542 0.51 -17.66 69.63
N ILE A 543 1.57 -17.66 70.39
CA ILE A 543 2.86 -17.04 70.05
C ILE A 543 3.93 -18.13 69.86
N ARG A 544 4.46 -18.26 68.64
CA ARG A 544 5.50 -19.23 68.31
C ARG A 544 6.77 -18.49 67.83
N ILE A 545 7.92 -18.86 68.36
CA ILE A 545 9.22 -18.34 67.89
C ILE A 545 9.79 -19.33 66.87
N GLU A 546 9.88 -18.91 65.64
CA GLU A 546 10.56 -19.70 64.59
C GLU A 546 12.06 -19.39 64.58
N LYS A 547 12.87 -20.44 64.76
CA LYS A 547 14.34 -20.40 64.66
C LYS A 547 14.75 -21.28 63.48
N PRO A 548 15.21 -20.73 62.36
CA PRO A 548 15.62 -21.53 61.21
C PRO A 548 16.84 -22.39 61.55
N ASP A 549 16.89 -23.62 60.99
CA ASP A 549 18.09 -24.44 61.01
C ASP A 549 19.16 -23.81 60.10
N ARG A 550 20.37 -23.56 60.63
CA ARG A 550 21.41 -22.72 60.00
C ARG A 550 21.94 -23.26 58.67
N LYS A 551 21.59 -24.46 58.22
CA LYS A 551 22.08 -25.10 56.98
C LYS A 551 21.03 -25.51 55.98
N ALA A 552 19.75 -25.64 56.33
CA ALA A 552 18.70 -26.17 55.47
C ALA A 552 17.83 -25.13 54.77
N ASP A 553 17.75 -23.88 55.26
CA ASP A 553 16.71 -22.93 54.90
C ASP A 553 17.19 -21.68 54.13
N THR A 554 18.34 -21.76 53.45
CA THR A 554 18.75 -20.66 52.55
C THR A 554 18.01 -20.81 51.24
N ILE A 555 17.08 -19.91 50.94
CA ILE A 555 16.41 -19.78 49.67
C ILE A 555 16.94 -18.53 48.95
N THR A 556 16.81 -18.51 47.63
CA THR A 556 17.11 -17.34 46.83
C THR A 556 15.83 -16.59 46.53
N ARG A 557 15.81 -15.31 46.81
CA ARG A 557 14.79 -14.39 46.28
C ARG A 557 15.34 -13.75 45.02
N SER A 558 14.74 -14.17 43.89
CA SER A 558 15.08 -13.70 42.53
C SER A 558 14.05 -12.69 42.08
N VAL A 559 14.52 -11.57 41.55
CA VAL A 559 13.64 -10.49 41.03
C VAL A 559 14.05 -10.15 39.61
N ALA A 560 13.10 -10.22 38.69
CA ALA A 560 13.20 -9.66 37.34
C ALA A 560 12.55 -8.27 37.36
N LYS A 561 13.29 -7.24 36.98
CA LYS A 561 12.81 -5.85 36.93
C LYS A 561 12.58 -5.43 35.50
N LEU A 562 11.38 -5.02 35.21
CA LEU A 562 10.95 -4.58 33.90
C LEU A 562 10.51 -3.12 33.93
N GLU A 563 10.67 -2.44 32.80
CA GLU A 563 10.23 -1.07 32.62
C GLU A 563 9.64 -0.91 31.20
N ARG A 564 8.67 -0.04 31.04
CA ARG A 564 8.16 0.44 29.76
C ARG A 564 8.62 1.90 29.56
N PRO A 565 9.77 2.14 28.91
CA PRO A 565 10.24 3.49 28.57
C PRO A 565 9.31 4.21 27.62
N GLY A 566 8.71 3.45 26.69
CA GLY A 566 7.77 3.95 25.70
C GLY A 566 6.40 4.37 26.26
N ASP A 567 5.58 5.00 25.41
CA ASP A 567 4.25 5.49 25.78
C ASP A 567 3.15 4.49 25.42
N VAL A 568 3.35 3.71 24.35
CA VAL A 568 2.37 2.73 23.87
C VAL A 568 2.22 1.58 24.88
N ILE A 569 0.99 1.29 25.26
CA ILE A 569 0.62 0.27 26.24
C ILE A 569 0.05 -0.93 25.50
N ILE A 570 0.82 -2.03 25.50
CA ILE A 570 0.44 -3.31 24.87
C ILE A 570 0.71 -4.42 25.88
N PRO A 571 -0.20 -5.41 26.06
CA PRO A 571 0.11 -6.58 26.87
C PRO A 571 1.23 -7.40 26.22
N VAL A 572 2.25 -7.77 27.01
CA VAL A 572 3.43 -8.47 26.54
C VAL A 572 3.67 -9.75 27.33
N ASP A 573 4.17 -10.79 26.65
CA ASP A 573 4.67 -12.01 27.30
C ASP A 573 6.09 -11.76 27.82
N VAL A 574 6.40 -12.34 28.96
CA VAL A 574 7.73 -12.30 29.61
C VAL A 574 8.18 -13.72 29.91
N LEU A 575 9.33 -14.12 29.39
CA LEU A 575 9.92 -15.42 29.66
C LEU A 575 11.07 -15.28 30.63
N VAL A 576 10.99 -15.99 31.75
CA VAL A 576 12.00 -16.02 32.81
C VAL A 576 12.63 -17.42 32.84
N HIS A 577 13.95 -17.49 32.68
CA HIS A 577 14.71 -18.73 32.68
C HIS A 577 15.60 -18.84 33.89
N PHE A 578 15.61 -20.01 34.53
CA PHE A 578 16.33 -20.30 35.78
C PHE A 578 17.55 -21.18 35.53
N ASP A 579 18.46 -21.22 36.54
CA ASP A 579 19.72 -21.96 36.53
C ASP A 579 19.56 -23.49 36.50
N ASN A 580 18.41 -23.99 36.95
CA ASN A 580 18.05 -25.42 36.91
C ASN A 580 17.39 -25.84 35.59
N GLY A 581 17.24 -24.89 34.62
CA GLY A 581 16.60 -25.14 33.32
C GLY A 581 15.09 -24.89 33.27
N ASP A 582 14.46 -24.56 34.40
CA ASP A 582 13.05 -24.20 34.43
C ASP A 582 12.80 -22.90 33.69
N GLU A 583 11.61 -22.80 33.05
CA GLU A 583 11.11 -21.58 32.42
C GLU A 583 9.73 -21.24 32.94
N ILE A 584 9.48 -19.97 33.19
CA ILE A 584 8.17 -19.45 33.57
C ILE A 584 7.80 -18.37 32.56
N ARG A 585 6.60 -18.51 31.97
CA ARG A 585 6.02 -17.47 31.11
C ARG A 585 5.00 -16.67 31.93
N GLU A 586 5.23 -15.38 32.01
CA GLU A 586 4.36 -14.40 32.67
C GLU A 586 3.72 -13.48 31.63
N GLN A 587 2.63 -12.81 32.01
CA GLN A 587 2.03 -11.76 31.20
C GLN A 587 2.07 -10.43 31.94
N TRP A 588 2.49 -9.39 31.25
CA TRP A 588 2.45 -8.02 31.73
C TRP A 588 1.51 -7.20 30.85
N ASP A 589 0.48 -6.59 31.49
CA ASP A 589 -0.52 -5.76 30.78
C ASP A 589 0.06 -4.41 30.27
N GLY A 590 1.31 -4.09 30.64
CA GLY A 590 2.00 -2.87 30.23
C GLY A 590 1.48 -1.57 30.89
N LYS A 591 0.38 -1.59 31.64
CA LYS A 591 -0.26 -0.37 32.20
C LYS A 591 0.64 0.38 33.17
N ALA A 592 1.22 -0.33 34.13
CA ALA A 592 2.22 0.27 35.00
C ALA A 592 3.53 0.47 34.25
N ARG A 593 4.26 1.59 34.49
CA ARG A 593 5.55 1.83 33.86
C ARG A 593 6.65 0.85 34.27
N THR A 594 6.50 0.24 35.46
CA THR A 594 7.44 -0.76 35.96
C THR A 594 6.72 -2.00 36.43
N LYS A 595 7.37 -3.15 36.35
CA LYS A 595 6.87 -4.43 36.83
C LYS A 595 8.01 -5.25 37.41
N ASP A 596 7.82 -5.76 38.62
CA ASP A 596 8.73 -6.72 39.26
C ASP A 596 8.05 -8.10 39.30
N TYR A 597 8.74 -9.13 38.79
CA TYR A 597 8.39 -10.52 39.03
C TYR A 597 9.32 -11.11 40.11
N VAL A 598 8.76 -11.63 41.18
CA VAL A 598 9.49 -12.10 42.35
C VAL A 598 9.28 -13.61 42.49
N TYR A 599 10.40 -14.33 42.60
CA TYR A 599 10.40 -15.77 42.81
C TYR A 599 11.25 -16.12 44.04
N GLU A 600 10.72 -16.99 44.88
CA GLU A 600 11.46 -17.47 46.07
C GLU A 600 11.61 -18.99 45.97
N GLY A 601 12.83 -19.48 46.19
CA GLY A 601 13.13 -20.91 46.07
C GLY A 601 14.61 -21.22 46.03
N LYS A 602 14.95 -22.44 45.54
CA LYS A 602 16.36 -22.88 45.44
C LYS A 602 16.98 -22.60 44.07
N ARG A 603 16.22 -21.94 43.15
CA ARG A 603 16.65 -21.61 41.81
C ARG A 603 16.91 -20.11 41.64
N GLU A 604 17.83 -19.76 40.74
CA GLU A 604 18.22 -18.39 40.44
C GLU A 604 17.86 -18.02 39.01
N ILE A 605 17.35 -16.80 38.78
CA ILE A 605 17.10 -16.32 37.44
C ILE A 605 18.43 -16.16 36.69
N GLN A 606 18.57 -16.74 35.50
CA GLN A 606 19.72 -16.58 34.63
C GLN A 606 19.52 -15.51 33.59
N TRP A 607 18.34 -15.51 32.92
CA TRP A 607 17.98 -14.49 31.94
C TRP A 607 16.49 -14.27 31.92
N VAL A 608 16.09 -13.11 31.40
CA VAL A 608 14.70 -12.70 31.17
C VAL A 608 14.59 -12.12 29.77
N LYS A 609 13.51 -12.42 29.08
CA LYS A 609 13.17 -11.86 27.76
C LYS A 609 11.71 -11.43 27.72
N ILE A 610 11.47 -10.16 27.35
CA ILE A 610 10.17 -9.62 26.96
C ILE A 610 9.94 -9.99 25.50
N ASP A 611 8.69 -10.27 25.15
CA ASP A 611 8.26 -10.69 23.82
C ASP A 611 9.14 -11.82 23.23
N PRO A 612 9.18 -13.00 23.88
CA PRO A 612 10.03 -14.10 23.46
C PRO A 612 9.71 -14.61 22.05
N ASP A 613 8.47 -14.44 21.59
CA ASP A 613 7.97 -14.93 20.32
C ASP A 613 8.01 -13.86 19.20
N ASN A 614 8.56 -12.67 19.47
CA ASN A 614 8.66 -11.54 18.53
C ASN A 614 7.31 -11.09 17.95
N LYS A 615 6.26 -11.04 18.77
CA LYS A 615 4.89 -10.63 18.40
C LYS A 615 4.71 -9.11 18.29
N ILE A 616 5.67 -8.32 18.78
CA ILE A 616 5.59 -6.86 18.89
C ILE A 616 6.75 -6.20 18.12
N PRO A 617 6.79 -6.32 16.79
CA PRO A 617 7.84 -5.71 15.99
C PRO A 617 7.80 -4.16 16.00
N LEU A 618 6.71 -3.57 16.51
CA LEU A 618 6.58 -2.12 16.73
C LEU A 618 7.55 -1.59 17.81
N ASP A 619 8.03 -2.45 18.72
CA ASP A 619 9.03 -2.06 19.73
C ASP A 619 10.31 -1.56 19.04
N VAL A 620 10.71 -0.32 19.35
CA VAL A 620 11.83 0.34 18.67
C VAL A 620 13.19 -0.15 19.12
N ASN A 621 13.29 -0.83 20.27
CA ASN A 621 14.56 -1.21 20.86
C ASN A 621 14.59 -2.66 21.37
N LEU A 622 14.65 -3.62 20.45
CA LEU A 622 14.71 -5.05 20.83
C LEU A 622 15.98 -5.45 21.62
N VAL A 623 16.99 -4.57 21.67
CA VAL A 623 18.24 -4.88 22.39
C VAL A 623 18.03 -4.85 23.90
N ASN A 624 17.14 -3.97 24.40
CA ASN A 624 16.82 -3.86 25.83
C ASN A 624 15.71 -4.83 26.29
N ASN A 625 15.08 -5.58 25.36
CA ASN A 625 14.02 -6.56 25.67
C ASN A 625 14.53 -7.81 26.39
N SER A 626 15.81 -7.96 26.58
CA SER A 626 16.37 -9.09 27.30
C SER A 626 17.54 -8.68 28.19
N PHE A 627 17.71 -9.44 29.29
CA PHE A 627 18.83 -9.28 30.19
C PHE A 627 19.35 -10.66 30.61
N THR A 628 20.67 -10.85 30.61
CA THR A 628 21.33 -12.08 31.07
C THR A 628 22.41 -11.75 32.10
N LEU A 629 22.47 -12.55 33.16
CA LEU A 629 23.48 -12.40 34.23
C LEU A 629 24.86 -12.89 33.83
N LYS A 630 24.95 -13.83 32.89
CA LYS A 630 26.23 -14.40 32.42
C LYS A 630 26.37 -14.19 30.94
N ASP A 631 27.48 -13.66 30.51
CA ASP A 631 27.79 -13.46 29.10
C ASP A 631 27.73 -14.78 28.32
N ASN A 632 26.98 -14.80 27.24
CA ASN A 632 26.97 -15.91 26.32
C ASN A 632 28.17 -15.81 25.35
N LYS A 633 29.34 -16.26 25.80
CA LYS A 633 30.61 -16.22 25.06
C LYS A 633 30.47 -16.82 23.63
N LYS A 634 29.63 -17.84 23.47
CA LYS A 634 29.39 -18.48 22.15
C LYS A 634 28.60 -17.55 21.21
N ALA A 635 27.61 -16.83 21.73
CA ALA A 635 26.85 -15.84 20.96
C ALA A 635 27.72 -14.65 20.57
N VAL A 636 28.49 -14.12 21.54
CA VAL A 636 29.44 -13.02 21.32
C VAL A 636 30.44 -13.41 20.23
N ARG A 637 31.05 -14.60 20.31
CA ARG A 637 32.01 -15.09 19.31
C ARG A 637 31.36 -15.20 17.91
N ARG A 638 30.15 -15.79 17.81
CA ARG A 638 29.43 -15.88 16.52
C ARG A 638 29.15 -14.50 15.93
N MET A 639 28.77 -13.55 16.76
CA MET A 639 28.49 -12.16 16.30
C MET A 639 29.78 -11.48 15.86
N THR A 640 30.88 -11.67 16.58
CA THR A 640 32.21 -11.17 16.21
C THR A 640 32.69 -11.79 14.89
N ASP A 641 32.55 -13.10 14.73
CA ASP A 641 32.96 -13.80 13.50
C ASP A 641 32.16 -13.29 12.28
N LYS A 642 30.83 -13.08 12.41
CA LYS A 642 30.01 -12.47 11.36
C LYS A 642 30.44 -11.04 11.04
N TYR A 643 30.70 -10.22 12.06
CA TYR A 643 31.15 -8.84 11.87
C TYR A 643 32.49 -8.76 11.15
N VAL A 644 33.46 -9.62 11.55
CA VAL A 644 34.77 -9.71 10.89
C VAL A 644 34.62 -10.15 9.43
N SER A 645 33.76 -11.14 9.15
CA SER A 645 33.49 -11.59 7.78
C SER A 645 32.87 -10.50 6.93
N LEU A 646 31.91 -9.72 7.47
CA LEU A 646 31.32 -8.58 6.79
C LEU A 646 32.36 -7.49 6.49
N MET A 647 33.22 -7.16 7.46
CA MET A 647 34.28 -6.18 7.27
C MET A 647 35.30 -6.64 6.21
N GLN A 648 35.65 -7.92 6.20
CA GLN A 648 36.54 -8.49 5.17
C GLN A 648 35.91 -8.39 3.78
N LEU A 649 34.60 -8.69 3.65
CA LEU A 649 33.88 -8.53 2.39
C LEU A 649 33.86 -7.06 1.93
N MET A 650 33.57 -6.13 2.81
CA MET A 650 33.58 -4.69 2.49
C MET A 650 34.96 -4.23 2.01
N ILE A 651 36.03 -4.67 2.68
CA ILE A 651 37.40 -4.37 2.28
C ILE A 651 37.70 -4.95 0.88
N SER A 652 37.30 -6.19 0.62
CA SER A 652 37.54 -6.83 -0.70
C SER A 652 36.79 -6.12 -1.84
N ILE A 653 35.60 -5.57 -1.59
CA ILE A 653 34.84 -4.78 -2.57
C ILE A 653 35.53 -3.43 -2.85
N ILE A 654 36.12 -2.80 -1.83
CA ILE A 654 36.80 -1.49 -1.96
C ILE A 654 38.16 -1.64 -2.67
N THR A 655 38.76 -2.83 -2.61
CA THR A 655 40.10 -3.12 -3.18
C THR A 655 40.05 -3.70 -4.59
N LEU A 656 38.87 -4.01 -5.12
CA LEU A 656 38.61 -4.35 -6.51
C LEU A 656 38.25 -3.10 -7.32
#